data_39fc6cf68aee2ff05b3883a86c8b09a4
#
_entry.id   39fc6cf68aee2ff05b3883a86c8b09a4
#
_cell.length_a   1.000
_cell.length_b   1.000
_cell.length_c   1.000
_cell.angle_alpha   90.00
_cell.angle_beta   90.00
_cell.angle_gamma   90.00
#
_symmetry.space_group_name_H-M   'P 1'
#
loop_
_entity.id
_entity.type
_entity.pdbx_description
1 polymer ?
#
loop_
_entity_poly.entity_id
_entity_poly.type
_entity_poly.pdbx_seq_one_letter_code
_entity_poly.pdbx_strand_id
1 'polypeptide(L)'
;MHIEHKLPKPFAFPGSITHYLSLLPFEIKYMMLKLEPDFDSKTLANCEEILQITARREITEIELDIAELKIDKVLYCDSISGYNNNPNNCNELHFSMNNDKLIVKFANKLPEGGSLTLVIKYSAGYRYVNNNLVITKPRSGFHFIEYDEYHRKSSNSPQAWTQGETTESKYWFPCIDQPQAKYPREIEVLTPANFTVISNGTERSNSRVEIMQDNKNGSKELVRHIWEEKIPNPAYLTSVVIGTFSRKDEEYVSSRSNRKIQLSYFWPLDFDQEYGLRNFQNTPKMIRCFEEFLDSPYPYDKYSQVTVEGFELGGMENTSCTTLTRNILCDKRGSLDYTSDDVISHELAHQWFGDLITCKDWPHIWLNEGFATYFEALYCEFSRGTDEFQNYMVQMSDSYLDEASTLYKRSIVTKVYKHSDDLFDSHSYKKGGCILHMLRNYLGDTIFKKCLKTYVDTYKTKTAETDDLRETFEHVSSQSLEQFFDQWVYGAGHPELDIEFSQDAKNIKFKITQVQNGTMIEFELEIVLVYQYSSDDGTTQEKRLHQKFKISEKVTEKSIEIPFDDKGNKMKIKTFSIDPHFKVLKDLKSIKAPEDLLITQLEKGDTIFSKINAARALKDKFSDDVVKALKNLILSQDGFWAVSVEAVNILGSYYNVNDYVRTNKAYSALVDCFSSGIKNSKLRRAVVRNIGIFEQEDSIDLLLPLVKNQNDPSYFVEGEAATALGKSCKHVLDKSKKQEVISILKNVAERTDTFRNIPARWAIDGLKHFYKDDDKQIVSEIANFLIDKTKHGSHDLVRRAATPVLGKFLLDKDKKFNSSVLARLKELLRDERSLIRTSACTAFADPDAKPSKLGVQLMEILDQLIYVAGHDIDGFTRRAAENSFLTIKEWIKEWSETPLPIALNLREKEDATTANEERIKKHQENALSLLRKDVLINE
;
A
#
# COMPACT_ATOMS: atom_id res chain seq x y z
N MET A 1 7.33 25.56 -12.79
CA MET A 1 6.65 25.72 -11.49
C MET A 1 7.64 25.39 -10.40
N HIS A 2 8.06 26.37 -9.61
CA HIS A 2 8.79 26.07 -8.38
C HIS A 2 7.82 25.34 -7.46
N ILE A 3 8.00 24.05 -7.31
CA ILE A 3 7.40 23.31 -6.19
C ILE A 3 8.16 23.84 -4.97
N GLU A 4 7.55 24.75 -4.20
CA GLU A 4 8.01 25.01 -2.85
C GLU A 4 7.99 23.66 -2.14
N HIS A 5 9.17 23.12 -1.83
CA HIS A 5 9.33 21.96 -0.99
C HIS A 5 8.78 22.32 0.40
N LYS A 6 7.49 22.07 0.60
CA LYS A 6 6.93 22.10 1.96
C LYS A 6 7.70 21.09 2.77
N LEU A 7 8.22 21.48 3.92
CA LEU A 7 8.86 20.55 4.84
C LEU A 7 7.90 19.40 5.15
N PRO A 8 8.37 18.15 5.20
CA PRO A 8 7.54 17.02 5.57
C PRO A 8 6.81 17.28 6.88
N LYS A 9 5.54 16.88 6.97
CA LYS A 9 4.74 17.00 8.18
C LYS A 9 5.27 16.04 9.25
N PRO A 10 5.07 16.31 10.54
CA PRO A 10 5.36 15.33 11.59
C PRO A 10 4.53 14.06 11.36
N PHE A 11 5.11 12.89 11.61
CA PHE A 11 4.38 11.61 11.56
C PHE A 11 3.31 11.53 12.64
N ALA A 12 3.67 11.93 13.86
CA ALA A 12 2.75 11.94 14.99
C ALA A 12 1.71 13.05 14.83
N PHE A 13 0.45 12.68 14.66
CA PHE A 13 -0.68 13.61 14.62
C PHE A 13 -0.98 14.18 16.01
N PRO A 14 -1.67 15.32 16.10
CA PRO A 14 -2.25 15.79 17.35
C PRO A 14 -3.09 14.67 17.99
N GLY A 15 -2.85 14.38 19.27
CA GLY A 15 -3.51 13.28 19.99
C GLY A 15 -2.81 11.92 19.90
N SER A 16 -1.66 11.81 19.19
CA SER A 16 -0.82 10.62 19.28
C SER A 16 -0.26 10.44 20.69
N ILE A 17 -0.28 9.21 21.17
CA ILE A 17 0.25 8.83 22.48
C ILE A 17 1.37 7.82 22.34
N THR A 18 2.15 7.67 23.40
CA THR A 18 3.13 6.57 23.48
C THR A 18 2.41 5.28 23.87
N HIS A 19 2.53 4.27 23.03
CA HIS A 19 1.98 2.95 23.29
C HIS A 19 3.00 2.06 23.99
N TYR A 20 2.54 1.31 24.97
CA TYR A 20 3.33 0.34 25.69
C TYR A 20 2.65 -1.02 25.64
N LEU A 21 3.45 -2.05 25.49
CA LEU A 21 2.97 -3.43 25.51
C LEU A 21 2.30 -3.74 26.86
N SER A 22 1.04 -4.16 26.83
CA SER A 22 0.31 -4.60 28.01
C SER A 22 0.74 -6.00 28.41
N LEU A 23 1.06 -6.20 29.68
CA LEU A 23 1.33 -7.53 30.23
C LEU A 23 0.00 -8.26 30.41
N LEU A 24 -0.16 -9.37 29.69
CA LEU A 24 -1.35 -10.21 29.79
C LEU A 24 -1.32 -11.00 31.11
N PRO A 25 -2.33 -10.86 31.97
CA PRO A 25 -2.37 -11.54 33.27
C PRO A 25 -2.75 -13.03 33.16
N PHE A 26 -3.17 -13.45 31.97
CA PHE A 26 -3.53 -14.84 31.66
C PHE A 26 -3.07 -15.18 30.24
N GLU A 27 -3.13 -16.43 29.89
CA GLU A 27 -2.82 -16.98 28.58
C GLU A 27 -4.01 -17.80 28.08
N ILE A 28 -4.38 -17.59 26.82
CA ILE A 28 -5.34 -18.46 26.13
C ILE A 28 -4.53 -19.64 25.56
N LYS A 29 -4.90 -20.84 25.96
CA LYS A 29 -4.25 -22.09 25.54
C LYS A 29 -4.90 -22.69 24.30
N TYR A 30 -6.19 -22.44 24.11
CA TYR A 30 -6.98 -22.95 23.00
C TYR A 30 -8.28 -22.17 22.84
N MET A 31 -8.72 -22.00 21.61
CA MET A 31 -10.01 -21.41 21.26
C MET A 31 -10.81 -22.33 20.35
N MET A 32 -12.10 -22.49 20.65
CA MET A 32 -13.08 -23.06 19.73
C MET A 32 -14.14 -22.00 19.46
N LEU A 33 -14.36 -21.69 18.17
CA LEU A 33 -15.28 -20.67 17.73
C LEU A 33 -16.37 -21.30 16.86
N LYS A 34 -17.65 -21.16 17.25
CA LYS A 34 -18.79 -21.64 16.48
C LYS A 34 -19.59 -20.46 15.94
N LEU A 35 -19.80 -20.43 14.66
CA LEU A 35 -20.39 -19.33 13.91
C LEU A 35 -21.62 -19.77 13.12
N GLU A 36 -22.65 -18.94 13.16
CA GLU A 36 -23.85 -19.09 12.35
C GLU A 36 -24.12 -17.78 11.57
N PRO A 37 -23.51 -17.61 10.39
CA PRO A 37 -23.71 -16.42 9.56
C PRO A 37 -25.09 -16.40 8.93
N ASP A 38 -25.83 -15.35 9.19
CA ASP A 38 -27.14 -15.08 8.57
C ASP A 38 -26.98 -14.05 7.45
N PHE A 39 -27.09 -14.52 6.21
CA PHE A 39 -26.97 -13.68 5.02
C PHE A 39 -28.17 -12.76 4.80
N ASP A 40 -29.35 -13.10 5.34
CA ASP A 40 -30.56 -12.28 5.19
C ASP A 40 -30.47 -11.03 6.09
N SER A 41 -30.12 -11.21 7.36
CA SER A 41 -29.92 -10.12 8.32
C SER A 41 -28.52 -9.50 8.27
N LYS A 42 -27.56 -10.19 7.63
CA LYS A 42 -26.13 -9.81 7.58
C LYS A 42 -25.48 -9.70 8.96
N THR A 43 -25.81 -10.66 9.83
CA THR A 43 -25.30 -10.75 11.19
C THR A 43 -24.70 -12.13 11.46
N LEU A 44 -23.96 -12.24 12.54
CA LEU A 44 -23.58 -13.52 13.10
C LEU A 44 -24.56 -13.81 14.26
N ALA A 45 -25.44 -14.79 14.06
CA ALA A 45 -26.43 -15.19 15.06
C ALA A 45 -25.94 -16.43 15.83
N ASN A 46 -26.36 -16.57 17.10
CA ASN A 46 -26.12 -17.77 17.93
C ASN A 46 -24.65 -18.24 17.98
N CYS A 47 -23.70 -17.31 18.03
CA CYS A 47 -22.28 -17.65 18.10
C CYS A 47 -21.88 -18.12 19.49
N GLU A 48 -20.89 -18.99 19.51
CA GLU A 48 -20.33 -19.53 20.75
C GLU A 48 -18.81 -19.56 20.67
N GLU A 49 -18.15 -18.95 21.65
CA GLU A 49 -16.71 -19.04 21.80
C GLU A 49 -16.36 -19.79 23.07
N ILE A 50 -15.43 -20.74 22.98
CA ILE A 50 -14.93 -21.53 24.09
C ILE A 50 -13.43 -21.31 24.23
N LEU A 51 -13.01 -20.73 25.35
CA LEU A 51 -11.60 -20.41 25.63
C LEU A 51 -11.08 -21.29 26.77
N GLN A 52 -9.95 -21.96 26.57
CA GLN A 52 -9.14 -22.50 27.66
C GLN A 52 -8.12 -21.46 28.10
N ILE A 53 -8.20 -21.07 29.36
CA ILE A 53 -7.40 -19.99 29.92
C ILE A 53 -6.56 -20.52 31.07
N THR A 54 -5.32 -20.04 31.19
CA THR A 54 -4.44 -20.29 32.34
C THR A 54 -3.94 -18.95 32.88
N ALA A 55 -4.10 -18.73 34.15
CA ALA A 55 -3.66 -17.50 34.83
C ALA A 55 -2.13 -17.48 34.98
N ARG A 56 -1.50 -16.37 34.58
CA ARG A 56 -0.06 -16.11 34.76
C ARG A 56 0.27 -15.49 36.13
N ARG A 57 -0.73 -15.00 36.80
CA ARG A 57 -0.72 -14.48 38.18
C ARG A 57 -2.11 -14.67 38.81
N GLU A 58 -2.26 -14.46 40.07
CA GLU A 58 -3.60 -14.48 40.73
C GLU A 58 -4.49 -13.39 40.09
N ILE A 59 -5.68 -13.76 39.61
CA ILE A 59 -6.64 -12.85 38.95
C ILE A 59 -8.04 -13.03 39.53
N THR A 60 -8.82 -11.95 39.52
CA THR A 60 -10.24 -11.91 39.95
C THR A 60 -11.19 -11.69 38.77
N GLU A 61 -10.65 -11.27 37.67
CA GLU A 61 -11.40 -10.96 36.45
C GLU A 61 -10.50 -11.13 35.21
N ILE A 62 -11.11 -11.25 34.05
CA ILE A 62 -10.44 -11.18 32.72
C ILE A 62 -11.11 -10.13 31.89
N GLU A 63 -10.33 -9.52 30.99
CA GLU A 63 -10.79 -8.58 30.00
C GLU A 63 -10.53 -9.12 28.61
N LEU A 64 -11.56 -9.09 27.76
CA LEU A 64 -11.46 -9.38 26.32
C LEU A 64 -11.89 -8.16 25.53
N ASP A 65 -11.29 -7.98 24.36
CA ASP A 65 -11.69 -6.95 23.41
C ASP A 65 -12.98 -7.38 22.70
N ILE A 66 -13.95 -6.46 22.62
CA ILE A 66 -15.22 -6.63 21.91
C ILE A 66 -15.61 -5.31 21.27
N ALA A 67 -16.31 -5.38 20.13
CA ALA A 67 -16.97 -4.22 19.52
C ALA A 67 -18.22 -4.68 18.75
N GLU A 68 -19.33 -4.00 18.97
CA GLU A 68 -20.61 -4.30 18.30
C GLU A 68 -21.11 -5.75 18.50
N LEU A 69 -20.72 -6.36 19.59
CA LEU A 69 -21.21 -7.68 20.00
C LEU A 69 -22.32 -7.55 21.03
N LYS A 70 -23.32 -8.42 20.93
CA LYS A 70 -24.33 -8.64 21.96
C LYS A 70 -23.92 -9.90 22.72
N ILE A 71 -23.48 -9.76 23.96
CA ILE A 71 -23.15 -10.87 24.85
C ILE A 71 -24.43 -11.35 25.52
N ASP A 72 -24.79 -12.58 25.26
CA ASP A 72 -26.01 -13.19 25.86
C ASP A 72 -25.71 -13.88 27.18
N LYS A 73 -24.56 -14.58 27.26
CA LYS A 73 -24.22 -15.35 28.45
C LYS A 73 -22.74 -15.68 28.51
N VAL A 74 -22.19 -15.70 29.72
CA VAL A 74 -20.83 -16.16 30.02
C VAL A 74 -20.88 -17.28 31.02
N LEU A 75 -20.26 -18.43 30.71
CA LEU A 75 -20.25 -19.60 31.54
C LEU A 75 -18.82 -20.02 31.92
N TYR A 76 -18.64 -20.53 33.10
CA TYR A 76 -17.46 -21.26 33.58
C TYR A 76 -17.73 -22.76 33.57
N CYS A 77 -16.83 -23.51 32.99
CA CYS A 77 -16.88 -24.96 32.93
C CYS A 77 -15.51 -25.55 33.31
N ASP A 78 -15.48 -26.78 33.83
CA ASP A 78 -14.23 -27.44 34.22
C ASP A 78 -13.39 -27.84 33.00
N SER A 79 -14.04 -28.20 31.91
CA SER A 79 -13.37 -28.59 30.64
C SER A 79 -14.29 -28.44 29.42
N ILE A 80 -13.70 -28.38 28.23
CA ILE A 80 -14.43 -28.41 26.94
C ILE A 80 -15.27 -29.69 26.83
N SER A 81 -14.71 -30.84 27.17
CA SER A 81 -15.44 -32.13 27.16
C SER A 81 -16.59 -32.15 28.13
N GLY A 82 -16.43 -31.53 29.31
CA GLY A 82 -17.50 -31.34 30.28
C GLY A 82 -18.65 -30.54 29.74
N TYR A 83 -18.34 -29.41 29.07
CA TYR A 83 -19.31 -28.58 28.40
C TYR A 83 -20.03 -29.32 27.25
N ASN A 84 -19.28 -29.93 26.35
CA ASN A 84 -19.86 -30.66 25.20
C ASN A 84 -20.76 -31.84 25.62
N ASN A 85 -20.43 -32.52 26.73
CA ASN A 85 -21.25 -33.65 27.25
C ASN A 85 -22.52 -33.14 27.93
N ASN A 86 -22.45 -32.08 28.73
CA ASN A 86 -23.61 -31.51 29.42
C ASN A 86 -23.40 -30.01 29.69
N PRO A 87 -23.88 -29.12 28.82
CA PRO A 87 -23.79 -27.67 28.98
C PRO A 87 -24.43 -27.14 30.28
N ASN A 88 -25.37 -27.89 30.90
CA ASN A 88 -26.06 -27.47 32.10
C ASN A 88 -25.20 -27.62 33.40
N ASN A 89 -24.05 -28.28 33.30
CA ASN A 89 -23.12 -28.41 34.41
C ASN A 89 -22.16 -27.21 34.55
N CYS A 90 -22.34 -26.18 33.79
CA CYS A 90 -21.52 -24.96 33.86
C CYS A 90 -22.19 -23.86 34.68
N ASN A 91 -21.36 -23.09 35.36
CA ASN A 91 -21.84 -22.00 36.21
C ASN A 91 -21.83 -20.68 35.39
N GLU A 92 -22.89 -19.90 35.56
CA GLU A 92 -22.95 -18.58 34.93
C GLU A 92 -22.09 -17.57 35.72
N LEU A 93 -21.33 -16.77 34.98
CA LEU A 93 -20.46 -15.72 35.50
C LEU A 93 -21.08 -14.34 35.29
N HIS A 94 -20.84 -13.45 36.23
CA HIS A 94 -21.14 -12.05 36.03
C HIS A 94 -20.19 -11.38 35.07
N PHE A 95 -20.71 -10.62 34.11
CA PHE A 95 -19.93 -9.81 33.18
C PHE A 95 -20.50 -8.39 33.08
N SER A 96 -19.65 -7.50 32.60
CA SER A 96 -20.02 -6.14 32.24
C SER A 96 -19.28 -5.76 30.96
N MET A 97 -19.85 -4.84 30.20
CA MET A 97 -19.25 -4.27 28.99
C MET A 97 -18.92 -2.80 29.22
N ASN A 98 -17.71 -2.38 28.94
CA ASN A 98 -17.26 -1.00 29.12
C ASN A 98 -16.18 -0.68 28.07
N ASN A 99 -16.38 0.39 27.27
CA ASN A 99 -15.40 0.90 26.30
C ASN A 99 -14.73 -0.20 25.45
N ASP A 100 -15.51 -0.93 24.66
CA ASP A 100 -15.05 -2.04 23.82
C ASP A 100 -14.34 -3.18 24.57
N LYS A 101 -14.65 -3.37 25.86
CA LYS A 101 -14.15 -4.47 26.69
C LYS A 101 -15.29 -5.28 27.29
N LEU A 102 -15.14 -6.59 27.24
CA LEU A 102 -15.91 -7.54 28.04
C LEU A 102 -15.12 -7.88 29.29
N ILE A 103 -15.66 -7.50 30.46
CA ILE A 103 -15.07 -7.77 31.79
C ILE A 103 -15.84 -8.90 32.41
N VAL A 104 -15.18 -10.04 32.64
CA VAL A 104 -15.78 -11.23 33.27
C VAL A 104 -15.19 -11.41 34.66
N LYS A 105 -16.05 -11.40 35.70
CA LYS A 105 -15.64 -11.48 37.10
C LYS A 105 -15.81 -12.90 37.65
N PHE A 106 -14.80 -13.35 38.37
CA PHE A 106 -14.84 -14.65 39.04
C PHE A 106 -15.39 -14.53 40.44
N ALA A 107 -16.20 -15.51 40.87
CA ALA A 107 -16.68 -15.59 42.28
C ALA A 107 -15.54 -15.84 43.27
N ASN A 108 -14.54 -16.62 42.85
CA ASN A 108 -13.33 -16.92 43.59
C ASN A 108 -12.11 -16.53 42.75
N LYS A 109 -11.04 -16.10 43.41
CA LYS A 109 -9.78 -15.79 42.73
C LYS A 109 -9.26 -17.04 42.02
N LEU A 110 -8.78 -16.85 40.76
CA LEU A 110 -8.04 -17.86 40.04
C LEU A 110 -6.56 -17.68 40.39
N PRO A 111 -5.92 -18.69 41.04
CA PRO A 111 -4.52 -18.56 41.44
C PRO A 111 -3.59 -18.64 40.21
N GLU A 112 -2.33 -18.22 40.36
CA GLU A 112 -1.29 -18.43 39.36
C GLU A 112 -1.20 -19.91 38.99
N GLY A 113 -1.12 -20.19 37.68
CA GLY A 113 -1.17 -21.54 37.11
C GLY A 113 -2.56 -22.18 37.08
N GLY A 114 -3.56 -21.56 37.71
CA GLY A 114 -4.96 -22.01 37.68
C GLY A 114 -5.52 -21.93 36.24
N SER A 115 -6.28 -22.96 35.88
CA SER A 115 -6.89 -23.04 34.51
C SER A 115 -8.40 -23.14 34.61
N LEU A 116 -9.08 -22.61 33.57
CA LEU A 116 -10.52 -22.69 33.42
C LEU A 116 -10.94 -22.76 31.95
N THR A 117 -12.16 -23.23 31.72
CA THR A 117 -12.84 -23.14 30.42
C THR A 117 -13.93 -22.07 30.50
N LEU A 118 -13.83 -21.05 29.68
CA LEU A 118 -14.81 -20.01 29.56
C LEU A 118 -15.66 -20.25 28.31
N VAL A 119 -16.98 -20.15 28.43
CA VAL A 119 -17.88 -20.22 27.26
C VAL A 119 -18.65 -18.91 27.15
N ILE A 120 -18.54 -18.25 26.01
CA ILE A 120 -19.20 -16.97 25.73
C ILE A 120 -20.22 -17.21 24.62
N LYS A 121 -21.50 -16.95 24.93
CA LYS A 121 -22.58 -16.98 23.94
C LYS A 121 -22.88 -15.55 23.51
N TYR A 122 -22.84 -15.31 22.19
CA TYR A 122 -22.93 -13.95 21.68
C TYR A 122 -23.51 -13.91 20.26
N SER A 123 -23.81 -12.70 19.80
CA SER A 123 -24.16 -12.40 18.42
C SER A 123 -23.39 -11.15 17.96
N ALA A 124 -23.02 -11.06 16.68
CA ALA A 124 -22.33 -9.91 16.12
C ALA A 124 -23.19 -9.19 15.07
N GLY A 125 -22.92 -7.91 14.85
CA GLY A 125 -23.74 -7.04 14.01
C GLY A 125 -24.85 -6.35 14.82
N TYR A 126 -24.55 -6.01 16.07
CA TYR A 126 -25.47 -5.33 16.97
C TYR A 126 -24.78 -4.12 17.59
N ARG A 127 -25.43 -2.98 17.59
CA ARG A 127 -24.89 -1.77 18.23
C ARG A 127 -25.98 -1.00 18.97
N TYR A 128 -25.53 -0.22 19.95
CA TYR A 128 -26.42 0.67 20.67
C TYR A 128 -26.53 2.01 19.94
N VAL A 129 -27.75 2.41 19.58
CA VAL A 129 -28.06 3.72 19.01
C VAL A 129 -29.08 4.39 19.92
N ASN A 130 -28.72 5.52 20.52
CA ASN A 130 -29.58 6.22 21.49
C ASN A 130 -30.08 5.28 22.61
N ASN A 131 -29.19 4.48 23.16
CA ASN A 131 -29.47 3.46 24.19
C ASN A 131 -30.39 2.30 23.74
N ASN A 132 -30.72 2.19 22.47
CA ASN A 132 -31.46 1.06 21.92
C ASN A 132 -30.52 0.14 21.16
N LEU A 133 -30.62 -1.15 21.44
CA LEU A 133 -29.89 -2.18 20.67
C LEU A 133 -30.54 -2.31 19.30
N VAL A 134 -29.77 -2.07 18.25
CA VAL A 134 -30.21 -2.23 16.87
C VAL A 134 -29.37 -3.28 16.15
N ILE A 135 -30.05 -4.03 15.29
CA ILE A 135 -29.40 -4.99 14.40
C ILE A 135 -28.81 -4.22 13.22
N THR A 136 -27.55 -4.44 12.95
CA THR A 136 -26.88 -3.88 11.78
C THR A 136 -25.92 -4.94 11.24
N LYS A 137 -25.50 -4.81 9.96
CA LYS A 137 -24.31 -5.57 9.53
C LYS A 137 -23.11 -5.13 10.37
N PRO A 138 -22.15 -6.00 10.73
CA PRO A 138 -20.88 -5.59 11.32
C PRO A 138 -20.22 -4.51 10.45
N ARG A 139 -19.70 -3.46 11.07
CA ARG A 139 -19.01 -2.38 10.32
C ARG A 139 -17.62 -2.78 9.90
N SER A 140 -17.01 -3.71 10.61
CA SER A 140 -15.66 -4.21 10.40
C SER A 140 -15.53 -5.65 10.85
N GLY A 141 -14.39 -6.28 10.60
CA GLY A 141 -14.04 -7.61 11.04
C GLY A 141 -14.71 -8.73 10.26
N PHE A 142 -16.02 -8.71 10.10
CA PHE A 142 -16.79 -9.68 9.32
C PHE A 142 -17.68 -8.98 8.29
N HIS A 143 -17.37 -9.17 7.01
CA HIS A 143 -17.98 -8.45 5.90
C HIS A 143 -18.95 -9.33 5.13
N PHE A 144 -20.21 -8.89 5.02
CA PHE A 144 -21.21 -9.49 4.14
C PHE A 144 -21.26 -8.69 2.85
N ILE A 145 -20.94 -9.34 1.73
CA ILE A 145 -20.90 -8.75 0.40
C ILE A 145 -22.18 -9.15 -0.36
N GLU A 146 -22.96 -8.14 -0.68
CA GLU A 146 -24.16 -8.33 -1.50
C GLU A 146 -23.81 -8.52 -2.97
N TYR A 147 -24.77 -9.08 -3.67
CA TYR A 147 -24.82 -9.05 -5.12
C TYR A 147 -24.92 -7.60 -5.59
N ASP A 148 -23.90 -7.13 -6.30
CA ASP A 148 -23.95 -5.89 -7.06
C ASP A 148 -24.10 -6.21 -8.55
N GLU A 149 -25.18 -5.77 -9.16
CA GLU A 149 -25.53 -6.00 -10.57
C GLU A 149 -24.42 -5.52 -11.53
N TYR A 150 -23.61 -4.57 -11.09
CA TYR A 150 -22.49 -4.00 -11.85
C TYR A 150 -21.22 -4.86 -11.89
N HIS A 151 -20.97 -5.66 -10.87
CA HIS A 151 -19.75 -6.46 -10.77
C HIS A 151 -19.91 -7.82 -11.47
N ARG A 152 -21.05 -8.13 -12.12
CA ARG A 152 -21.33 -9.51 -12.49
C ARG A 152 -22.11 -9.74 -13.76
N LYS A 153 -21.51 -10.54 -14.58
CA LYS A 153 -22.22 -11.24 -15.66
C LYS A 153 -22.69 -12.66 -15.29
N SER A 154 -22.29 -13.25 -14.15
CA SER A 154 -22.48 -14.69 -13.98
C SER A 154 -22.77 -15.30 -12.59
N SER A 155 -22.52 -14.66 -11.46
CA SER A 155 -22.80 -15.31 -10.17
C SER A 155 -23.67 -14.49 -9.23
N ASN A 156 -24.90 -14.97 -8.96
CA ASN A 156 -25.85 -14.38 -8.02
C ASN A 156 -25.60 -14.80 -6.56
N SER A 157 -24.37 -15.20 -6.19
CA SER A 157 -24.11 -15.75 -4.89
C SER A 157 -23.47 -14.70 -3.97
N PRO A 158 -24.05 -14.44 -2.80
CA PRO A 158 -23.46 -13.57 -1.81
C PRO A 158 -22.16 -14.20 -1.30
N GLN A 159 -21.26 -13.34 -0.77
CA GLN A 159 -20.03 -13.74 -0.11
C GLN A 159 -19.98 -13.15 1.29
N ALA A 160 -19.23 -13.81 2.17
CA ALA A 160 -18.82 -13.22 3.41
C ALA A 160 -17.33 -13.55 3.65
N TRP A 161 -16.61 -12.61 4.24
CA TRP A 161 -15.19 -12.79 4.56
C TRP A 161 -14.78 -11.92 5.77
N THR A 162 -13.67 -12.30 6.40
CA THR A 162 -13.15 -11.61 7.57
C THR A 162 -11.89 -10.80 7.23
N GLN A 163 -11.70 -9.70 7.97
CA GLN A 163 -10.44 -8.93 8.07
C GLN A 163 -10.18 -8.67 9.55
N GLY A 164 -8.98 -9.01 10.04
CA GLY A 164 -8.65 -8.89 11.46
C GLY A 164 -7.61 -7.81 11.76
N GLU A 165 -6.69 -7.55 10.84
CA GLU A 165 -5.61 -6.60 11.04
C GLU A 165 -6.11 -5.14 10.88
N THR A 166 -5.75 -4.25 11.80
CA THR A 166 -4.87 -4.45 12.96
C THR A 166 -5.65 -4.89 14.21
N THR A 167 -6.85 -4.37 14.48
CA THR A 167 -7.66 -4.62 15.68
C THR A 167 -9.15 -4.74 15.35
N GLU A 168 -9.45 -5.51 14.28
CA GLU A 168 -10.81 -5.67 13.79
C GLU A 168 -11.45 -7.01 14.16
N SER A 169 -10.67 -7.95 14.74
CA SER A 169 -11.22 -9.23 15.20
C SER A 169 -12.27 -9.07 16.28
N LYS A 170 -12.14 -8.09 17.16
CA LYS A 170 -13.10 -7.76 18.20
C LYS A 170 -14.53 -7.44 17.71
N TYR A 171 -14.71 -7.17 16.41
CA TYR A 171 -16.03 -6.88 15.84
C TYR A 171 -16.86 -8.13 15.52
N TRP A 172 -16.25 -9.33 15.59
CA TRP A 172 -16.96 -10.55 15.24
C TRP A 172 -16.76 -11.71 16.23
N PHE A 173 -15.75 -11.64 17.12
CA PHE A 173 -15.63 -12.51 18.30
C PHE A 173 -14.88 -11.84 19.44
N PRO A 174 -15.18 -12.17 20.73
CA PRO A 174 -14.40 -11.68 21.87
C PRO A 174 -12.97 -12.21 21.80
N CYS A 175 -11.95 -11.35 21.98
CA CYS A 175 -10.56 -11.79 21.85
C CYS A 175 -9.59 -10.91 22.63
N ILE A 176 -8.32 -11.29 22.63
CA ILE A 176 -7.22 -10.36 22.87
C ILE A 176 -6.74 -9.90 21.49
N ASP A 177 -7.19 -8.71 21.08
CA ASP A 177 -6.94 -8.19 19.73
C ASP A 177 -5.57 -7.51 19.62
N GLN A 178 -4.53 -8.30 19.95
CA GLN A 178 -3.13 -7.89 19.94
C GLN A 178 -2.24 -9.01 19.41
N PRO A 179 -1.15 -8.70 18.68
CA PRO A 179 -0.32 -9.72 18.03
C PRO A 179 0.40 -10.64 19.01
N GLN A 180 0.63 -10.23 20.27
CA GLN A 180 1.32 -11.04 21.26
C GLN A 180 0.53 -12.27 21.75
N ALA A 181 -0.80 -12.31 21.53
CA ALA A 181 -1.66 -13.38 22.03
C ALA A 181 -1.84 -14.46 20.95
N LYS A 182 -0.97 -15.45 20.93
CA LYS A 182 -1.00 -16.57 19.99
C LYS A 182 -1.54 -17.85 20.64
N TYR A 183 -2.48 -18.49 19.97
CA TYR A 183 -3.07 -19.76 20.43
C TYR A 183 -3.62 -20.59 19.27
N PRO A 184 -3.63 -21.94 19.39
CA PRO A 184 -4.27 -22.83 18.44
C PRO A 184 -5.78 -22.72 18.50
N ARG A 185 -6.46 -23.06 17.40
CA ARG A 185 -7.91 -22.86 17.32
C ARG A 185 -8.64 -23.90 16.49
N GLU A 186 -9.93 -24.02 16.80
CA GLU A 186 -10.91 -24.70 15.98
C GLU A 186 -12.03 -23.72 15.60
N ILE A 187 -12.43 -23.73 14.34
CA ILE A 187 -13.47 -22.86 13.81
C ILE A 187 -14.54 -23.74 13.18
N GLU A 188 -15.75 -23.65 13.70
CA GLU A 188 -16.92 -24.34 13.23
C GLU A 188 -17.86 -23.32 12.60
N VAL A 189 -18.26 -23.54 11.35
CA VAL A 189 -19.14 -22.65 10.60
C VAL A 189 -20.34 -23.43 10.08
N LEU A 190 -21.55 -23.00 10.40
CA LEU A 190 -22.79 -23.58 9.92
C LEU A 190 -23.34 -22.70 8.80
N THR A 191 -23.42 -23.27 7.57
CA THR A 191 -23.87 -22.54 6.37
C THR A 191 -24.78 -23.38 5.51
N PRO A 192 -25.59 -22.77 4.60
CA PRO A 192 -26.28 -23.48 3.54
C PRO A 192 -25.34 -24.38 2.72
N ALA A 193 -25.81 -25.54 2.32
CA ALA A 193 -25.00 -26.58 1.66
C ALA A 193 -24.40 -26.18 0.30
N ASN A 194 -24.88 -25.14 -0.30
CA ASN A 194 -24.37 -24.61 -1.57
C ASN A 194 -23.14 -23.70 -1.42
N PHE A 195 -22.76 -23.35 -0.19
CA PHE A 195 -21.57 -22.53 0.06
C PHE A 195 -20.32 -23.36 0.31
N THR A 196 -19.21 -22.85 -0.12
CA THR A 196 -17.86 -23.28 0.29
C THR A 196 -17.42 -22.43 1.47
N VAL A 197 -16.88 -23.06 2.50
CA VAL A 197 -16.24 -22.40 3.63
C VAL A 197 -14.73 -22.65 3.56
N ILE A 198 -13.94 -21.58 3.69
CA ILE A 198 -12.47 -21.63 3.66
C ILE A 198 -11.99 -20.94 4.95
N SER A 199 -11.10 -21.60 5.70
CA SER A 199 -10.62 -21.09 6.97
C SER A 199 -9.18 -21.55 7.27
N ASN A 200 -8.64 -21.12 8.41
CA ASN A 200 -7.31 -21.47 8.90
C ASN A 200 -7.19 -22.98 9.16
N GLY A 201 -6.00 -23.54 8.92
CA GLY A 201 -5.71 -24.95 9.19
C GLY A 201 -6.36 -25.92 8.21
N THR A 202 -6.70 -27.10 8.64
CA THR A 202 -7.26 -28.18 7.82
C THR A 202 -8.71 -28.45 8.17
N GLU A 203 -9.55 -28.69 7.16
CA GLU A 203 -10.94 -29.10 7.37
C GLU A 203 -10.98 -30.56 7.85
N ARG A 204 -11.73 -30.80 8.91
CA ARG A 204 -11.96 -32.15 9.41
C ARG A 204 -12.91 -32.93 8.52
N SER A 205 -12.67 -34.21 8.32
CA SER A 205 -13.45 -35.13 7.49
C SER A 205 -14.86 -35.43 8.04
N ASN A 206 -15.22 -34.90 9.21
CA ASN A 206 -16.51 -35.11 9.85
C ASN A 206 -17.47 -33.91 9.69
N SER A 207 -17.30 -33.09 8.67
CA SER A 207 -18.31 -32.13 8.28
C SER A 207 -19.67 -32.82 8.13
N ARG A 208 -20.69 -32.29 8.82
CA ARG A 208 -22.02 -32.93 8.92
C ARG A 208 -23.07 -32.12 8.21
N VAL A 209 -23.89 -32.80 7.42
CA VAL A 209 -25.12 -32.22 6.86
C VAL A 209 -26.20 -32.25 7.93
N GLU A 210 -26.81 -31.13 8.21
CA GLU A 210 -27.91 -30.97 9.16
C GLU A 210 -29.12 -30.43 8.42
N ILE A 211 -30.26 -31.07 8.61
CA ILE A 211 -31.54 -30.59 8.03
C ILE A 211 -32.28 -29.81 9.12
N MET A 212 -32.32 -28.49 8.98
CA MET A 212 -33.10 -27.64 9.87
C MET A 212 -34.47 -27.32 9.28
N GLN A 213 -35.52 -27.48 10.07
CA GLN A 213 -36.85 -27.07 9.68
C GLN A 213 -37.02 -25.56 9.93
N ASP A 214 -37.24 -24.84 8.85
CA ASP A 214 -37.58 -23.42 8.94
C ASP A 214 -39.12 -23.28 8.86
N ASN A 215 -39.72 -22.76 9.91
CA ASN A 215 -41.17 -22.61 10.01
C ASN A 215 -41.80 -21.67 8.95
N LYS A 216 -40.97 -20.95 8.21
CA LYS A 216 -41.41 -19.98 7.19
C LYS A 216 -41.15 -20.43 5.74
N ASN A 217 -40.05 -21.18 5.48
CA ASN A 217 -39.57 -21.45 4.12
C ASN A 217 -39.33 -22.95 3.83
N GLY A 218 -39.77 -23.88 4.71
CA GLY A 218 -39.48 -25.29 4.54
C GLY A 218 -38.13 -25.74 5.13
N SER A 219 -37.73 -26.97 4.82
CA SER A 219 -36.47 -27.51 5.33
C SER A 219 -35.27 -26.92 4.59
N LYS A 220 -34.30 -26.34 5.33
CA LYS A 220 -33.03 -25.90 4.77
C LYS A 220 -31.97 -26.95 5.10
N GLU A 221 -31.17 -27.35 4.12
CA GLU A 221 -30.01 -28.21 4.29
C GLU A 221 -28.79 -27.32 4.62
N LEU A 222 -28.22 -27.51 5.81
CA LEU A 222 -27.05 -26.80 6.29
C LEU A 222 -25.89 -27.78 6.40
N VAL A 223 -24.67 -27.27 6.19
CA VAL A 223 -23.44 -28.03 6.39
C VAL A 223 -22.63 -27.35 7.49
N ARG A 224 -22.17 -28.15 8.42
CA ARG A 224 -21.28 -27.79 9.51
C ARG A 224 -19.83 -28.08 9.09
N HIS A 225 -19.09 -27.05 8.79
CA HIS A 225 -17.66 -27.09 8.46
C HIS A 225 -16.81 -26.93 9.71
N ILE A 226 -15.84 -27.80 9.94
CA ILE A 226 -14.95 -27.75 11.11
C ILE A 226 -13.51 -27.65 10.62
N TRP A 227 -12.86 -26.55 10.96
CA TRP A 227 -11.47 -26.26 10.62
C TRP A 227 -10.61 -26.25 11.87
N GLU A 228 -9.39 -26.80 11.81
CA GLU A 228 -8.46 -26.87 12.93
C GLU A 228 -7.08 -26.32 12.53
N GLU A 229 -6.63 -25.26 13.22
CA GLU A 229 -5.25 -24.76 13.13
C GLU A 229 -4.51 -25.04 14.44
N LYS A 230 -3.50 -25.91 14.34
CA LYS A 230 -2.73 -26.41 15.51
C LYS A 230 -1.57 -25.48 15.87
N ILE A 231 -1.06 -24.73 14.90
CA ILE A 231 0.03 -23.80 15.11
C ILE A 231 -0.53 -22.51 15.70
N PRO A 232 -0.03 -22.06 16.88
CA PRO A 232 -0.53 -20.86 17.52
C PRO A 232 -0.37 -19.63 16.63
N ASN A 233 -1.46 -18.87 16.47
CA ASN A 233 -1.47 -17.60 15.74
C ASN A 233 -2.36 -16.57 16.47
N PRO A 234 -2.16 -15.24 16.25
CA PRO A 234 -2.94 -14.19 16.92
C PRO A 234 -4.36 -14.07 16.36
N ALA A 235 -5.19 -13.32 17.06
CA ALA A 235 -6.58 -13.12 16.68
C ALA A 235 -6.74 -12.52 15.27
N TYR A 236 -5.92 -11.53 14.91
CA TYR A 236 -6.04 -10.82 13.63
C TYR A 236 -5.83 -11.71 12.39
N LEU A 237 -5.15 -12.87 12.54
CA LEU A 237 -4.94 -13.85 11.48
C LEU A 237 -6.06 -14.89 11.36
N THR A 238 -7.12 -14.77 12.18
CA THR A 238 -8.28 -15.66 12.10
C THR A 238 -9.12 -15.33 10.90
N SER A 239 -9.36 -16.32 10.04
CA SER A 239 -10.07 -16.09 8.77
C SER A 239 -11.21 -17.05 8.54
N VAL A 240 -12.32 -16.50 8.05
CA VAL A 240 -13.45 -17.26 7.49
C VAL A 240 -13.86 -16.60 6.18
N VAL A 241 -13.89 -17.38 5.12
CA VAL A 241 -14.42 -16.96 3.81
C VAL A 241 -15.53 -17.92 3.40
N ILE A 242 -16.68 -17.35 3.02
CA ILE A 242 -17.89 -18.09 2.66
C ILE A 242 -18.36 -17.59 1.29
N GLY A 243 -18.64 -18.50 0.38
CA GLY A 243 -19.15 -18.13 -0.95
C GLY A 243 -19.19 -19.31 -1.91
N THR A 244 -19.45 -19.02 -3.16
CA THR A 244 -19.35 -19.96 -4.27
C THR A 244 -18.16 -19.61 -5.14
N PHE A 245 -17.25 -20.55 -5.34
CA PHE A 245 -16.00 -20.32 -6.02
C PHE A 245 -15.71 -21.41 -7.06
N SER A 246 -14.99 -21.04 -8.12
CA SER A 246 -14.20 -21.98 -8.89
C SER A 246 -13.01 -22.42 -8.04
N ARG A 247 -12.62 -23.67 -8.13
CA ARG A 247 -11.57 -24.26 -7.30
C ARG A 247 -10.58 -25.07 -8.13
N LYS A 248 -9.29 -25.00 -7.73
CA LYS A 248 -8.25 -25.91 -8.19
C LYS A 248 -7.39 -26.34 -7.00
N ASP A 249 -7.20 -27.64 -6.91
CA ASP A 249 -6.31 -28.25 -5.93
C ASP A 249 -5.06 -28.81 -6.62
N GLU A 250 -3.93 -28.75 -5.91
CA GLU A 250 -2.70 -29.45 -6.26
C GLU A 250 -1.92 -29.79 -5.00
N GLU A 251 -0.95 -30.69 -5.12
CA GLU A 251 -0.07 -31.10 -4.03
C GLU A 251 1.33 -30.58 -4.29
N TYR A 252 1.91 -29.91 -3.31
CA TYR A 252 3.31 -29.52 -3.29
C TYR A 252 4.09 -30.44 -2.34
N VAL A 253 5.25 -30.94 -2.77
CA VAL A 253 6.15 -31.69 -1.90
C VAL A 253 7.27 -30.76 -1.44
N SER A 254 7.33 -30.50 -0.13
CA SER A 254 8.30 -29.59 0.46
C SER A 254 9.74 -29.99 0.13
N SER A 255 10.52 -29.04 -0.36
CA SER A 255 11.94 -29.23 -0.69
C SER A 255 12.84 -29.45 0.54
N ARG A 256 12.33 -29.17 1.74
CA ARG A 256 13.08 -29.26 3.01
C ARG A 256 12.63 -30.39 3.95
N SER A 257 11.35 -30.76 3.91
CA SER A 257 10.80 -31.76 4.81
C SER A 257 10.26 -33.01 4.12
N ASN A 258 10.17 -33.05 2.79
CA ASN A 258 9.47 -34.05 1.98
C ASN A 258 7.98 -34.22 2.36
N ARG A 259 7.43 -33.33 3.19
CA ARG A 259 6.02 -33.33 3.56
C ARG A 259 5.18 -32.89 2.38
N LYS A 260 4.04 -33.51 2.20
CA LYS A 260 3.02 -33.12 1.23
C LYS A 260 2.17 -32.01 1.80
N ILE A 261 2.01 -30.94 1.04
CA ILE A 261 1.24 -29.74 1.39
C ILE A 261 0.14 -29.59 0.37
N GLN A 262 -1.10 -29.50 0.84
CA GLN A 262 -2.26 -29.26 0.00
C GLN A 262 -2.30 -27.79 -0.39
N LEU A 263 -2.25 -27.48 -1.69
CA LEU A 263 -2.49 -26.15 -2.23
C LEU A 263 -3.89 -26.08 -2.81
N SER A 264 -4.64 -25.04 -2.46
CA SER A 264 -6.00 -24.84 -2.95
C SER A 264 -6.21 -23.40 -3.37
N TYR A 265 -6.66 -23.19 -4.60
CA TYR A 265 -6.90 -21.87 -5.16
C TYR A 265 -8.39 -21.69 -5.42
N PHE A 266 -8.92 -20.52 -5.01
CA PHE A 266 -10.33 -20.19 -5.14
C PHE A 266 -10.49 -18.82 -5.82
N TRP A 267 -11.38 -18.76 -6.81
CA TRP A 267 -11.69 -17.51 -7.50
C TRP A 267 -13.17 -17.44 -7.88
N PRO A 268 -13.73 -16.22 -8.12
CA PRO A 268 -15.14 -16.07 -8.48
C PRO A 268 -15.52 -16.83 -9.75
N LEU A 269 -16.79 -17.31 -9.82
CA LEU A 269 -17.29 -18.13 -10.91
C LEU A 269 -17.36 -17.40 -12.28
N ASP A 270 -17.31 -16.08 -12.29
CA ASP A 270 -17.33 -15.27 -13.51
C ASP A 270 -15.99 -15.24 -14.28
N PHE A 271 -14.93 -15.82 -13.70
CA PHE A 271 -13.66 -16.03 -14.37
C PHE A 271 -13.51 -17.49 -14.77
N ASP A 272 -13.09 -17.71 -16.01
CA ASP A 272 -12.84 -19.07 -16.49
C ASP A 272 -11.59 -19.69 -15.79
N GLN A 273 -11.40 -20.99 -16.02
CA GLN A 273 -10.31 -21.73 -15.38
C GLN A 273 -8.92 -21.24 -15.82
N GLU A 274 -8.74 -20.90 -17.09
CA GLU A 274 -7.45 -20.41 -17.59
C GLU A 274 -7.11 -19.07 -16.94
N TYR A 275 -8.11 -18.20 -16.82
CA TYR A 275 -7.99 -16.88 -16.20
C TYR A 275 -7.58 -16.99 -14.73
N GLY A 276 -8.31 -17.82 -13.95
CA GLY A 276 -8.00 -18.04 -12.53
C GLY A 276 -6.60 -18.63 -12.33
N LEU A 277 -6.30 -19.75 -13.02
CA LEU A 277 -5.03 -20.48 -12.87
C LEU A 277 -3.80 -19.64 -13.26
N ARG A 278 -3.89 -18.78 -14.26
CA ARG A 278 -2.80 -17.91 -14.68
C ARG A 278 -2.19 -17.14 -13.52
N ASN A 279 -3.02 -16.72 -12.57
CA ASN A 279 -2.61 -15.89 -11.46
C ASN A 279 -1.97 -16.65 -10.30
N PHE A 280 -2.24 -17.96 -10.16
CA PHE A 280 -1.76 -18.79 -9.04
C PHE A 280 -0.68 -19.81 -9.42
N GLN A 281 -0.44 -20.04 -10.70
CA GLN A 281 0.42 -21.12 -11.21
C GLN A 281 1.87 -21.11 -10.68
N ASN A 282 2.34 -19.99 -10.15
CA ASN A 282 3.70 -19.84 -9.66
C ASN A 282 3.83 -20.08 -8.14
N THR A 283 2.72 -20.25 -7.41
CA THR A 283 2.74 -20.49 -5.95
C THR A 283 3.67 -21.62 -5.52
N PRO A 284 3.70 -22.82 -6.17
CA PRO A 284 4.65 -23.87 -5.80
C PRO A 284 6.12 -23.45 -5.94
N LYS A 285 6.44 -22.62 -6.94
CA LYS A 285 7.80 -22.12 -7.16
C LYS A 285 8.19 -21.08 -6.10
N MET A 286 7.23 -20.27 -5.65
CA MET A 286 7.44 -19.30 -4.58
C MET A 286 7.75 -20.02 -3.25
N ILE A 287 6.94 -21.02 -2.90
CA ILE A 287 7.18 -21.84 -1.68
C ILE A 287 8.59 -22.46 -1.75
N ARG A 288 8.95 -23.07 -2.88
CA ARG A 288 10.27 -23.65 -3.06
C ARG A 288 11.39 -22.62 -2.91
N CYS A 289 11.26 -21.46 -3.53
CA CYS A 289 12.22 -20.36 -3.42
C CYS A 289 12.46 -19.96 -1.96
N PHE A 290 11.40 -19.79 -1.20
CA PHE A 290 11.48 -19.37 0.20
C PHE A 290 12.02 -20.49 1.12
N GLU A 291 11.58 -21.73 0.93
CA GLU A 291 12.15 -22.89 1.65
C GLU A 291 13.66 -23.01 1.40
N GLU A 292 14.10 -22.85 0.15
CA GLU A 292 15.53 -22.94 -0.21
C GLU A 292 16.33 -21.76 0.34
N PHE A 293 15.77 -20.55 0.33
CA PHE A 293 16.46 -19.35 0.85
C PHE A 293 16.60 -19.37 2.36
N LEU A 294 15.53 -19.78 3.08
CA LEU A 294 15.47 -19.85 4.54
C LEU A 294 16.09 -21.13 5.12
N ASP A 295 16.32 -22.15 4.30
CA ASP A 295 16.62 -23.52 4.74
C ASP A 295 15.63 -24.01 5.82
N SER A 296 14.34 -23.71 5.60
CA SER A 296 13.22 -24.00 6.50
C SER A 296 11.99 -24.44 5.70
N PRO A 297 11.29 -25.51 6.09
CA PRO A 297 10.10 -25.96 5.38
C PRO A 297 8.93 -25.01 5.55
N TYR A 298 7.99 -25.02 4.61
CA TYR A 298 6.69 -24.38 4.77
C TYR A 298 6.01 -24.90 6.06
N PRO A 299 5.52 -24.02 6.96
CA PRO A 299 5.19 -24.44 8.31
C PRO A 299 3.87 -25.21 8.42
N TYR A 300 2.87 -24.93 7.58
CA TYR A 300 1.50 -25.43 7.74
C TYR A 300 1.20 -26.68 6.89
N ASP A 301 0.07 -27.36 7.16
CA ASP A 301 -0.31 -28.59 6.45
C ASP A 301 -0.99 -28.32 5.11
N LYS A 302 -1.56 -27.13 4.93
CA LYS A 302 -2.13 -26.63 3.68
C LYS A 302 -1.77 -25.18 3.43
N TYR A 303 -1.99 -24.72 2.19
CA TYR A 303 -2.04 -23.34 1.82
C TYR A 303 -3.19 -23.06 0.87
N SER A 304 -4.14 -22.24 1.31
CA SER A 304 -5.25 -21.78 0.48
C SER A 304 -5.07 -20.32 0.10
N GLN A 305 -5.44 -19.98 -1.13
CA GLN A 305 -5.49 -18.61 -1.63
C GLN A 305 -6.89 -18.38 -2.20
N VAL A 306 -7.59 -17.37 -1.70
CA VAL A 306 -8.95 -17.07 -2.12
C VAL A 306 -9.08 -15.62 -2.53
N THR A 307 -9.59 -15.38 -3.74
CA THR A 307 -9.93 -14.02 -4.19
C THR A 307 -11.39 -13.73 -3.91
N VAL A 308 -11.64 -12.60 -3.24
CA VAL A 308 -12.98 -12.20 -2.80
C VAL A 308 -13.40 -10.86 -3.37
N GLU A 309 -14.71 -10.62 -3.36
CA GLU A 309 -15.32 -9.38 -3.80
C GLU A 309 -15.23 -8.30 -2.73
N GLY A 310 -15.03 -7.06 -3.16
CA GLY A 310 -15.07 -5.89 -2.26
C GLY A 310 -13.91 -5.78 -1.29
N PHE A 311 -12.88 -6.61 -1.42
CA PHE A 311 -11.68 -6.55 -0.60
C PHE A 311 -10.81 -5.37 -1.04
N GLU A 312 -10.60 -4.42 -0.14
CA GLU A 312 -10.01 -3.13 -0.47
C GLU A 312 -8.46 -3.15 -0.41
N LEU A 313 -7.88 -4.10 0.32
CA LEU A 313 -6.43 -4.34 0.37
C LEU A 313 -5.96 -5.18 -0.83
N GLY A 314 -4.66 -5.34 -1.01
CA GLY A 314 -4.08 -6.23 -2.01
C GLY A 314 -4.25 -7.69 -1.64
N GLY A 315 -3.85 -8.02 -0.42
CA GLY A 315 -3.95 -9.31 0.22
C GLY A 315 -4.05 -9.17 1.73
N MET A 316 -4.22 -10.30 2.40
CA MET A 316 -4.13 -10.49 3.85
C MET A 316 -3.61 -11.90 4.10
N GLU A 317 -2.56 -12.00 4.85
CA GLU A 317 -1.78 -13.18 5.10
C GLU A 317 -2.44 -14.24 5.99
N ASN A 318 -3.71 -14.15 6.30
CA ASN A 318 -4.40 -15.07 7.22
C ASN A 318 -3.79 -16.47 7.22
N THR A 319 -3.38 -16.95 8.39
CA THR A 319 -2.57 -18.16 8.56
C THR A 319 -3.11 -19.34 7.76
N SER A 320 -2.28 -19.89 6.88
CA SER A 320 -2.60 -20.99 5.95
C SER A 320 -3.75 -20.73 4.96
N CYS A 321 -4.32 -19.50 4.91
CA CYS A 321 -5.54 -19.16 4.18
C CYS A 321 -5.54 -17.69 3.73
N THR A 322 -4.63 -17.35 2.81
CA THR A 322 -4.50 -15.99 2.29
C THR A 322 -5.76 -15.51 1.60
N THR A 323 -6.28 -14.35 2.02
CA THR A 323 -7.37 -13.65 1.35
C THR A 323 -6.80 -12.60 0.39
N LEU A 324 -7.31 -12.54 -0.83
CA LEU A 324 -6.81 -11.67 -1.90
C LEU A 324 -7.94 -10.88 -2.53
N THR A 325 -7.65 -9.67 -2.97
CA THR A 325 -8.60 -8.92 -3.78
C THR A 325 -8.78 -9.57 -5.15
N ARG A 326 -10.02 -9.62 -5.65
CA ARG A 326 -10.26 -10.06 -7.04
C ARG A 326 -9.49 -9.23 -8.08
N ASN A 327 -9.07 -8.02 -7.71
CA ASN A 327 -8.34 -7.12 -8.61
C ASN A 327 -6.93 -7.60 -8.96
N ILE A 328 -6.42 -8.68 -8.35
CA ILE A 328 -5.17 -9.31 -8.79
C ILE A 328 -5.37 -10.22 -10.00
N LEU A 329 -6.59 -10.69 -10.23
CA LEU A 329 -6.90 -11.57 -11.35
C LEU A 329 -6.75 -10.79 -12.66
N CYS A 330 -5.71 -11.07 -13.41
CA CYS A 330 -5.44 -10.42 -14.68
C CYS A 330 -5.63 -11.39 -15.87
N ASP A 331 -6.22 -10.86 -16.94
CA ASP A 331 -6.35 -11.54 -18.20
C ASP A 331 -5.02 -11.51 -18.98
N LYS A 332 -5.02 -12.15 -20.17
CA LYS A 332 -3.85 -12.20 -21.03
C LYS A 332 -3.36 -10.82 -21.48
N ARG A 333 -4.28 -9.87 -21.68
CA ARG A 333 -3.97 -8.50 -22.08
C ARG A 333 -3.40 -7.69 -20.90
N GLY A 334 -3.97 -7.84 -19.70
CA GLY A 334 -3.48 -7.25 -18.45
C GLY A 334 -2.08 -7.74 -18.07
N SER A 335 -1.79 -9.03 -18.33
CA SER A 335 -0.50 -9.65 -17.99
C SER A 335 0.70 -9.14 -18.81
N LEU A 336 0.49 -8.29 -19.82
CA LEU A 336 1.58 -7.62 -20.54
C LEU A 336 2.33 -6.61 -19.65
N ASP A 337 1.65 -6.02 -18.67
CA ASP A 337 2.20 -4.96 -17.82
C ASP A 337 2.13 -5.29 -16.31
N TYR A 338 1.30 -6.24 -15.92
CA TYR A 338 1.04 -6.60 -14.52
C TYR A 338 1.32 -8.08 -14.26
N THR A 339 1.78 -8.39 -13.06
CA THR A 339 1.83 -9.75 -12.51
C THR A 339 1.20 -9.79 -11.13
N SER A 340 0.45 -10.85 -10.83
CA SER A 340 -0.06 -11.13 -9.48
C SER A 340 1.03 -11.70 -8.57
N ASP A 341 2.16 -12.12 -9.14
CA ASP A 341 3.25 -12.78 -8.41
C ASP A 341 3.77 -11.92 -7.24
N ASP A 342 3.84 -10.60 -7.40
CA ASP A 342 4.38 -9.71 -6.38
C ASP A 342 3.51 -9.77 -5.10
N VAL A 343 2.19 -9.60 -5.21
CA VAL A 343 1.27 -9.71 -4.07
C VAL A 343 1.24 -11.15 -3.53
N ILE A 344 1.14 -12.16 -4.40
CA ILE A 344 1.07 -13.56 -3.96
C ILE A 344 2.33 -13.99 -3.21
N SER A 345 3.52 -13.56 -3.67
CA SER A 345 4.76 -13.85 -2.97
C SER A 345 4.90 -13.09 -1.65
N HIS A 346 4.34 -11.88 -1.56
CA HIS A 346 4.23 -11.12 -0.32
C HIS A 346 3.43 -11.90 0.73
N GLU A 347 2.18 -12.22 0.42
CA GLU A 347 1.29 -12.94 1.34
C GLU A 347 1.80 -14.34 1.70
N LEU A 348 2.49 -15.00 0.78
CA LEU A 348 3.13 -16.27 1.07
C LEU A 348 4.31 -16.13 2.03
N ALA A 349 5.12 -15.07 1.91
CA ALA A 349 6.27 -14.85 2.79
C ALA A 349 5.84 -14.64 4.25
N HIS A 350 4.70 -14.03 4.45
CA HIS A 350 4.10 -13.87 5.77
C HIS A 350 3.85 -15.18 6.49
N GLN A 351 3.69 -16.30 5.79
CA GLN A 351 3.51 -17.61 6.43
C GLN A 351 4.70 -17.98 7.34
N TRP A 352 5.89 -17.40 7.10
CA TRP A 352 7.05 -17.46 8.00
C TRP A 352 7.16 -16.19 8.86
N PHE A 353 6.99 -14.99 8.26
CA PHE A 353 7.21 -13.68 8.90
C PHE A 353 5.88 -12.92 9.02
N GLY A 354 5.22 -13.07 10.13
CA GLY A 354 3.87 -12.57 10.42
C GLY A 354 3.06 -13.65 11.12
N ASP A 355 3.01 -14.84 10.53
CA ASP A 355 2.22 -15.98 11.01
C ASP A 355 3.00 -16.89 11.95
N LEU A 356 4.06 -17.52 11.45
CA LEU A 356 4.86 -18.43 12.28
C LEU A 356 5.62 -17.66 13.36
N ILE A 357 6.27 -16.56 12.95
CA ILE A 357 6.89 -15.58 13.83
C ILE A 357 6.09 -14.29 13.68
N THR A 358 5.47 -13.80 14.73
CA THR A 358 4.64 -12.59 14.70
C THR A 358 5.36 -11.44 15.41
N CYS A 359 5.25 -10.21 14.96
CA CYS A 359 5.71 -9.06 15.73
C CYS A 359 5.02 -9.06 17.10
N LYS A 360 5.76 -8.74 18.15
CA LYS A 360 5.24 -8.80 19.52
C LYS A 360 4.27 -7.67 19.83
N ASP A 361 4.48 -6.52 19.20
CA ASP A 361 3.66 -5.32 19.30
C ASP A 361 3.72 -4.56 17.98
N TRP A 362 2.72 -3.75 17.67
CA TRP A 362 2.58 -3.04 16.41
C TRP A 362 3.78 -2.15 16.03
N PRO A 363 4.50 -1.48 16.94
CA PRO A 363 5.75 -0.77 16.61
C PRO A 363 6.80 -1.60 15.85
N HIS A 364 6.75 -2.92 16.00
CA HIS A 364 7.65 -3.87 15.36
C HIS A 364 7.08 -4.51 14.08
N ILE A 365 5.98 -3.97 13.52
CA ILE A 365 5.29 -4.52 12.34
C ILE A 365 6.20 -4.69 11.11
N TRP A 366 7.29 -3.94 11.01
CA TRP A 366 8.25 -4.11 9.94
C TRP A 366 8.91 -5.51 9.90
N LEU A 367 8.88 -6.25 11.03
CA LEU A 367 9.33 -7.66 11.10
C LEU A 367 8.39 -8.59 10.32
N ASN A 368 7.13 -8.19 10.11
CA ASN A 368 6.20 -8.86 9.20
C ASN A 368 6.37 -8.26 7.79
N GLU A 369 6.07 -6.99 7.63
CA GLU A 369 5.92 -6.31 6.34
C GLU A 369 7.22 -6.07 5.59
N GLY A 370 8.27 -5.71 6.30
CA GLY A 370 9.60 -5.50 5.71
C GLY A 370 10.18 -6.82 5.17
N PHE A 371 9.98 -7.93 5.90
CA PHE A 371 10.35 -9.25 5.43
C PHE A 371 9.52 -9.67 4.21
N ALA A 372 8.20 -9.58 4.27
CA ALA A 372 7.34 -9.93 3.14
C ALA A 372 7.69 -9.13 1.88
N THR A 373 7.89 -7.82 2.03
CA THR A 373 8.32 -6.93 0.93
C THR A 373 9.69 -7.32 0.36
N TYR A 374 10.64 -7.73 1.21
CA TYR A 374 11.95 -8.16 0.72
C TYR A 374 11.87 -9.52 0.02
N PHE A 375 11.00 -10.41 0.48
CA PHE A 375 10.79 -11.72 -0.14
C PHE A 375 10.09 -11.63 -1.52
N GLU A 376 9.26 -10.60 -1.76
CA GLU A 376 8.83 -10.26 -3.13
C GLU A 376 10.04 -10.03 -4.04
N ALA A 377 11.01 -9.20 -3.58
CA ALA A 377 12.24 -8.93 -4.35
C ALA A 377 13.07 -10.21 -4.56
N LEU A 378 13.20 -11.08 -3.54
CA LEU A 378 13.91 -12.36 -3.66
C LEU A 378 13.23 -13.30 -4.66
N TYR A 379 11.90 -13.38 -4.67
CA TYR A 379 11.19 -14.15 -5.67
C TYR A 379 11.35 -13.55 -7.07
N CYS A 380 11.38 -12.22 -7.18
CA CYS A 380 11.69 -11.53 -8.42
C CYS A 380 13.09 -11.91 -8.93
N GLU A 381 14.11 -11.92 -8.05
CA GLU A 381 15.48 -12.39 -8.37
C GLU A 381 15.48 -13.83 -8.88
N PHE A 382 14.80 -14.72 -8.16
CA PHE A 382 14.71 -16.14 -8.49
C PHE A 382 13.99 -16.41 -9.82
N SER A 383 12.89 -15.73 -10.08
CA SER A 383 12.02 -16.02 -11.23
C SER A 383 12.34 -15.21 -12.49
N ARG A 384 12.87 -13.99 -12.34
CA ARG A 384 13.07 -13.02 -13.43
C ARG A 384 14.52 -12.54 -13.59
N GLY A 385 15.40 -12.91 -12.65
CA GLY A 385 16.83 -12.62 -12.70
C GLY A 385 17.24 -11.30 -12.05
N THR A 386 18.56 -11.07 -12.04
CA THR A 386 19.21 -9.98 -11.31
C THR A 386 18.79 -8.58 -11.77
N ASP A 387 18.57 -8.37 -13.05
CA ASP A 387 18.18 -7.06 -13.58
C ASP A 387 16.78 -6.65 -13.10
N GLU A 388 15.81 -7.56 -13.10
CA GLU A 388 14.49 -7.33 -12.54
C GLU A 388 14.53 -7.11 -11.04
N PHE A 389 15.36 -7.87 -10.30
CA PHE A 389 15.61 -7.64 -8.89
C PHE A 389 16.16 -6.23 -8.61
N GLN A 390 17.17 -5.80 -9.34
CA GLN A 390 17.74 -4.46 -9.19
C GLN A 390 16.69 -3.37 -9.46
N ASN A 391 15.90 -3.55 -10.52
CA ASN A 391 14.79 -2.63 -10.81
C ASN A 391 13.75 -2.62 -9.70
N TYR A 392 13.43 -3.79 -9.13
CA TYR A 392 12.51 -3.89 -8.01
C TYR A 392 13.02 -3.11 -6.78
N MET A 393 14.31 -3.23 -6.46
CA MET A 393 14.96 -2.46 -5.39
C MET A 393 14.96 -0.95 -5.65
N VAL A 394 15.14 -0.51 -6.91
CA VAL A 394 14.99 0.91 -7.30
C VAL A 394 13.58 1.39 -7.00
N GLN A 395 12.54 0.66 -7.45
CA GLN A 395 11.15 1.04 -7.23
C GLN A 395 10.78 1.07 -5.74
N MET A 396 11.29 0.11 -4.97
CA MET A 396 11.11 0.05 -3.52
C MET A 396 11.72 1.29 -2.84
N SER A 397 12.96 1.63 -3.20
CA SER A 397 13.64 2.82 -2.71
C SER A 397 12.90 4.10 -3.10
N ASP A 398 12.56 4.25 -4.38
CA ASP A 398 11.85 5.44 -4.88
C ASP A 398 10.50 5.64 -4.17
N SER A 399 9.75 4.56 -3.91
CA SER A 399 8.48 4.62 -3.18
C SER A 399 8.66 5.14 -1.74
N TYR A 400 9.68 4.66 -1.04
CA TYR A 400 10.01 5.17 0.30
C TYR A 400 10.47 6.63 0.25
N LEU A 401 11.36 6.98 -0.69
CA LEU A 401 11.90 8.34 -0.81
C LEU A 401 10.82 9.36 -1.17
N ASP A 402 9.86 8.98 -2.01
CA ASP A 402 8.69 9.81 -2.35
C ASP A 402 7.86 10.10 -1.10
N GLU A 403 7.47 9.08 -0.34
CA GLU A 403 6.73 9.26 0.91
C GLU A 403 7.51 10.12 1.93
N ALA A 404 8.80 9.83 2.11
CA ALA A 404 9.66 10.55 3.05
C ALA A 404 9.87 12.03 2.67
N SER A 405 9.78 12.38 1.39
CA SER A 405 9.91 13.77 0.91
C SER A 405 8.58 14.52 0.86
N THR A 406 7.45 13.83 0.63
CA THR A 406 6.16 14.46 0.39
C THR A 406 5.24 14.45 1.61
N LEU A 407 5.32 13.42 2.46
CA LEU A 407 4.44 13.26 3.61
C LEU A 407 5.17 13.49 4.94
N TYR A 408 6.01 12.55 5.36
CA TYR A 408 6.76 12.62 6.64
C TYR A 408 7.97 11.68 6.64
N LYS A 409 8.89 11.93 7.58
CA LYS A 409 9.98 11.02 7.92
C LYS A 409 9.81 10.52 9.35
N ARG A 410 9.84 9.20 9.56
CA ARG A 410 9.83 8.56 10.88
C ARG A 410 10.90 7.46 10.98
N SER A 411 11.20 7.02 12.19
CA SER A 411 11.91 5.75 12.40
C SER A 411 11.03 4.58 11.97
N ILE A 412 11.61 3.46 11.60
CA ILE A 412 10.86 2.24 11.30
C ILE A 412 10.10 1.81 12.55
N VAL A 413 10.79 1.68 13.69
CA VAL A 413 10.19 1.39 14.98
C VAL A 413 9.84 2.71 15.68
N THR A 414 8.55 2.93 15.93
CA THR A 414 8.07 4.05 16.72
C THR A 414 6.91 3.61 17.62
N LYS A 415 6.93 4.07 18.86
CA LYS A 415 5.86 3.83 19.85
C LYS A 415 4.87 4.98 19.93
N VAL A 416 5.12 6.09 19.22
CA VAL A 416 4.27 7.28 19.22
C VAL A 416 3.46 7.31 17.93
N TYR A 417 2.20 6.93 18.03
CA TYR A 417 1.23 6.94 16.92
C TYR A 417 -0.19 7.12 17.49
N LYS A 418 -1.17 7.40 16.62
CA LYS A 418 -2.57 7.57 17.04
C LYS A 418 -3.33 6.25 16.93
N HIS A 419 -3.18 5.57 15.82
CA HIS A 419 -3.78 4.26 15.54
C HIS A 419 -2.70 3.32 14.99
N SER A 420 -2.81 2.01 15.26
CA SER A 420 -1.88 1.01 14.73
C SER A 420 -1.79 1.01 13.20
N ASP A 421 -2.89 1.32 12.51
CA ASP A 421 -2.94 1.45 11.04
C ASP A 421 -1.98 2.54 10.50
N ASP A 422 -1.60 3.52 11.33
CA ASP A 422 -0.63 4.55 10.95
C ASP A 422 0.76 4.00 10.64
N LEU A 423 1.07 2.80 11.14
CA LEU A 423 2.37 2.15 10.97
C LEU A 423 2.49 1.38 9.65
N PHE A 424 1.39 1.23 8.89
CA PHE A 424 1.34 0.51 7.61
C PHE A 424 1.63 1.46 6.45
N ASP A 425 2.89 1.85 6.33
CA ASP A 425 3.39 2.84 5.37
C ASP A 425 4.71 2.38 4.72
N SER A 426 5.24 3.18 3.81
CA SER A 426 6.50 2.85 3.12
C SER A 426 7.71 2.72 4.06
N HIS A 427 7.63 3.21 5.30
CA HIS A 427 8.70 3.02 6.29
C HIS A 427 8.74 1.58 6.81
N SER A 428 7.59 0.99 7.13
CA SER A 428 7.51 -0.41 7.55
C SER A 428 7.76 -1.37 6.39
N TYR A 429 7.16 -1.12 5.23
CA TYR A 429 7.25 -1.97 4.03
C TYR A 429 8.55 -1.76 3.26
N LYS A 430 8.66 -0.65 2.58
CA LYS A 430 9.70 -0.42 1.56
C LYS A 430 11.06 -0.10 2.18
N LYS A 431 11.11 0.78 3.19
CA LYS A 431 12.36 0.99 3.95
C LYS A 431 12.76 -0.29 4.68
N GLY A 432 11.81 -0.99 5.32
CA GLY A 432 12.06 -2.29 5.97
C GLY A 432 12.73 -3.29 5.03
N GLY A 433 12.20 -3.47 3.82
CA GLY A 433 12.79 -4.34 2.79
C GLY A 433 14.20 -3.88 2.35
N CYS A 434 14.41 -2.56 2.17
CA CYS A 434 15.73 -2.00 1.86
C CYS A 434 16.75 -2.29 2.97
N ILE A 435 16.35 -2.18 4.24
CA ILE A 435 17.24 -2.45 5.38
C ILE A 435 17.66 -3.93 5.42
N LEU A 436 16.75 -4.86 5.14
CA LEU A 436 17.09 -6.27 5.03
C LEU A 436 18.09 -6.54 3.89
N HIS A 437 17.94 -5.87 2.77
CA HIS A 437 18.92 -5.94 1.67
C HIS A 437 20.29 -5.34 2.07
N MET A 438 20.29 -4.25 2.80
CA MET A 438 21.53 -3.67 3.35
C MET A 438 22.22 -4.64 4.31
N LEU A 439 21.48 -5.30 5.20
CA LEU A 439 22.02 -6.34 6.09
C LEU A 439 22.59 -7.53 5.31
N ARG A 440 21.91 -7.98 4.24
CA ARG A 440 22.41 -9.04 3.35
C ARG A 440 23.76 -8.65 2.73
N ASN A 441 23.89 -7.41 2.24
CA ASN A 441 25.14 -6.91 1.67
C ASN A 441 26.22 -6.72 2.74
N TYR A 442 25.86 -6.29 3.93
CA TYR A 442 26.81 -6.05 5.02
C TYR A 442 27.40 -7.37 5.56
N LEU A 443 26.58 -8.38 5.75
CA LEU A 443 26.99 -9.68 6.31
C LEU A 443 27.46 -10.68 5.23
N GLY A 444 27.05 -10.45 3.98
CA GLY A 444 27.22 -11.42 2.89
C GLY A 444 26.14 -12.52 2.91
N ASP A 445 25.84 -13.07 1.74
CA ASP A 445 24.72 -14.00 1.50
C ASP A 445 24.70 -15.19 2.44
N THR A 446 25.86 -15.84 2.63
CA THR A 446 25.96 -17.07 3.42
C THR A 446 25.65 -16.83 4.91
N ILE A 447 26.19 -15.75 5.48
CA ILE A 447 25.95 -15.42 6.89
C ILE A 447 24.53 -14.94 7.07
N PHE A 448 24.04 -14.08 6.17
CA PHE A 448 22.66 -13.58 6.22
C PHE A 448 21.62 -14.72 6.21
N LYS A 449 21.76 -15.69 5.31
CA LYS A 449 20.89 -16.87 5.26
C LYS A 449 20.95 -17.70 6.56
N LYS A 450 22.16 -17.88 7.12
CA LYS A 450 22.32 -18.54 8.41
C LYS A 450 21.65 -17.79 9.56
N CYS A 451 21.72 -16.46 9.55
CA CYS A 451 21.02 -15.61 10.52
C CYS A 451 19.50 -15.80 10.41
N LEU A 452 18.94 -15.75 9.20
CA LEU A 452 17.52 -15.97 8.97
C LEU A 452 17.05 -17.35 9.42
N LYS A 453 17.79 -18.40 9.06
CA LYS A 453 17.48 -19.75 9.52
C LYS A 453 17.45 -19.82 11.05
N THR A 454 18.45 -19.27 11.70
CA THR A 454 18.54 -19.27 13.17
C THR A 454 17.40 -18.49 13.80
N TYR A 455 17.04 -17.35 13.20
CA TYR A 455 15.89 -16.53 13.65
C TYR A 455 14.57 -17.31 13.52
N VAL A 456 14.33 -17.96 12.38
CA VAL A 456 13.14 -18.81 12.19
C VAL A 456 13.11 -19.96 13.19
N ASP A 457 14.22 -20.68 13.36
CA ASP A 457 14.29 -21.84 14.28
C ASP A 457 14.07 -21.43 15.75
N THR A 458 14.54 -20.24 16.15
CA THR A 458 14.46 -19.74 17.53
C THR A 458 13.08 -19.20 17.88
N TYR A 459 12.45 -18.48 16.95
CA TYR A 459 11.22 -17.74 17.19
C TYR A 459 9.97 -18.38 16.56
N LYS A 460 10.08 -19.49 15.85
CA LYS A 460 8.89 -20.21 15.33
C LYS A 460 7.85 -20.42 16.43
N THR A 461 6.59 -20.13 16.11
CA THR A 461 5.41 -20.15 16.99
C THR A 461 5.40 -19.12 18.12
N LYS A 462 6.36 -18.20 18.13
CA LYS A 462 6.50 -17.13 19.13
C LYS A 462 6.28 -15.75 18.50
N THR A 463 6.39 -14.74 19.35
CA THR A 463 6.49 -13.35 18.94
C THR A 463 7.90 -12.83 19.08
N ALA A 464 8.28 -11.81 18.29
CA ALA A 464 9.60 -11.21 18.31
C ALA A 464 9.53 -9.68 18.27
N GLU A 465 10.50 -9.04 18.93
CA GLU A 465 10.81 -7.62 18.84
C GLU A 465 12.01 -7.38 17.90
N THR A 466 12.25 -6.15 17.54
CA THR A 466 13.39 -5.78 16.69
C THR A 466 14.74 -6.18 17.28
N ASP A 467 14.89 -6.07 18.61
CA ASP A 467 16.11 -6.48 19.30
C ASP A 467 16.35 -7.99 19.27
N ASP A 468 15.29 -8.80 19.27
CA ASP A 468 15.40 -10.26 19.10
C ASP A 468 16.01 -10.63 17.74
N LEU A 469 15.65 -9.90 16.68
CA LEU A 469 16.26 -10.05 15.36
C LEU A 469 17.74 -9.63 15.39
N ARG A 470 18.03 -8.43 15.95
CA ARG A 470 19.39 -7.90 16.06
C ARG A 470 20.31 -8.86 16.82
N GLU A 471 19.90 -9.30 18.00
CA GLU A 471 20.69 -10.21 18.85
C GLU A 471 20.96 -11.55 18.17
N THR A 472 19.95 -12.09 17.44
CA THR A 472 20.13 -13.32 16.67
C THR A 472 21.19 -13.13 15.58
N PHE A 473 21.16 -12.01 14.87
CA PHE A 473 22.09 -11.71 13.80
C PHE A 473 23.50 -11.43 14.35
N GLU A 474 23.64 -10.73 15.47
CA GLU A 474 24.92 -10.51 16.16
C GLU A 474 25.52 -11.85 16.65
N HIS A 475 24.70 -12.71 17.24
CA HIS A 475 25.16 -14.02 17.73
C HIS A 475 25.71 -14.88 16.59
N VAL A 476 24.99 -14.94 15.45
CA VAL A 476 25.39 -15.80 14.32
C VAL A 476 26.57 -15.22 13.54
N SER A 477 26.61 -13.89 13.35
CA SER A 477 27.66 -13.21 12.58
C SER A 477 28.91 -12.91 13.41
N SER A 478 28.80 -12.91 14.73
CA SER A 478 29.83 -12.42 15.67
C SER A 478 30.25 -10.97 15.39
N GLN A 479 29.33 -10.14 14.89
CA GLN A 479 29.53 -8.72 14.62
C GLN A 479 28.49 -7.91 15.40
N SER A 480 28.87 -6.76 15.97
CA SER A 480 27.90 -5.83 16.55
C SER A 480 27.12 -5.14 15.44
N LEU A 481 25.81 -5.12 15.57
CA LEU A 481 24.86 -4.44 14.68
C LEU A 481 24.15 -3.28 15.38
N GLU A 482 24.50 -2.96 16.62
CA GLU A 482 23.88 -1.93 17.43
C GLU A 482 23.83 -0.60 16.66
N GLN A 483 24.98 -0.09 16.18
CA GLN A 483 25.04 1.15 15.40
C GLN A 483 24.19 1.09 14.13
N PHE A 484 24.14 -0.06 13.46
CA PHE A 484 23.33 -0.24 12.26
C PHE A 484 21.84 -0.09 12.59
N PHE A 485 21.35 -0.77 13.61
CA PHE A 485 19.93 -0.70 14.00
C PHE A 485 19.57 0.69 14.54
N ASP A 486 20.45 1.32 15.34
CA ASP A 486 20.23 2.67 15.85
C ASP A 486 20.02 3.69 14.73
N GLN A 487 20.84 3.62 13.67
CA GLN A 487 20.72 4.56 12.55
C GLN A 487 19.58 4.26 11.61
N TRP A 488 19.39 2.99 11.25
CA TRP A 488 18.54 2.64 10.12
C TRP A 488 17.13 2.22 10.53
N VAL A 489 16.96 1.67 11.73
CA VAL A 489 15.69 1.16 12.25
C VAL A 489 15.09 2.11 13.28
N TYR A 490 15.87 2.51 14.29
CA TYR A 490 15.43 3.43 15.35
C TYR A 490 15.63 4.90 14.98
N GLY A 491 16.54 5.20 14.05
CA GLY A 491 16.76 6.53 13.48
C GLY A 491 15.75 6.86 12.36
N ALA A 492 15.37 8.12 12.28
CA ALA A 492 14.52 8.62 11.21
C ALA A 492 15.35 9.12 10.01
N GLY A 493 14.83 8.94 8.80
CA GLY A 493 15.42 9.47 7.57
C GLY A 493 16.43 8.54 6.89
N HIS A 494 17.22 9.12 6.02
CA HIS A 494 18.23 8.49 5.15
C HIS A 494 19.25 9.54 4.70
N PRO A 495 20.46 9.14 4.22
CA PRO A 495 21.41 10.09 3.64
C PRO A 495 20.88 10.68 2.33
N GLU A 496 20.93 12.00 2.20
CA GLU A 496 20.69 12.73 0.97
C GLU A 496 22.05 13.25 0.48
N LEU A 497 22.47 12.86 -0.73
CA LEU A 497 23.84 13.04 -1.17
C LEU A 497 23.94 13.92 -2.42
N ASP A 498 24.79 14.92 -2.35
CA ASP A 498 25.39 15.57 -3.52
C ASP A 498 26.78 15.01 -3.77
N ILE A 499 27.04 14.55 -5.00
CA ILE A 499 28.33 13.98 -5.40
C ILE A 499 28.91 14.77 -6.54
N GLU A 500 30.13 15.29 -6.35
CA GLU A 500 30.87 16.00 -7.36
C GLU A 500 32.10 15.17 -7.77
N PHE A 501 32.18 14.85 -9.06
CA PHE A 501 33.31 14.21 -9.70
C PHE A 501 34.17 15.27 -10.39
N SER A 502 35.48 15.22 -10.18
CA SER A 502 36.43 15.99 -10.95
C SER A 502 37.70 15.16 -11.22
N GLN A 503 38.40 15.50 -12.28
CA GLN A 503 39.65 14.84 -12.68
C GLN A 503 40.72 15.88 -13.01
N ASP A 504 41.90 15.70 -12.45
CA ASP A 504 43.10 16.44 -12.87
C ASP A 504 44.11 15.50 -13.59
N ALA A 505 45.31 15.99 -13.87
CA ALA A 505 46.29 15.21 -14.58
C ALA A 505 46.78 13.96 -13.82
N LYS A 506 46.54 13.82 -12.51
CA LYS A 506 47.07 12.73 -11.66
C LYS A 506 45.97 11.96 -10.96
N ASN A 507 44.88 12.62 -10.61
CA ASN A 507 43.88 12.10 -9.71
C ASN A 507 42.49 12.26 -10.23
N ILE A 508 41.61 11.33 -9.83
CA ILE A 508 40.16 11.47 -9.80
C ILE A 508 39.77 11.87 -8.39
N LYS A 509 38.94 12.89 -8.26
CA LYS A 509 38.46 13.40 -6.97
C LYS A 509 36.97 13.29 -6.88
N PHE A 510 36.49 12.80 -5.72
CA PHE A 510 35.08 12.81 -5.32
C PHE A 510 34.91 13.69 -4.12
N LYS A 511 33.93 14.62 -4.20
CA LYS A 511 33.43 15.36 -3.04
C LYS A 511 32.00 14.90 -2.82
N ILE A 512 31.77 14.29 -1.67
CA ILE A 512 30.49 13.71 -1.26
C ILE A 512 29.97 14.55 -0.11
N THR A 513 28.80 15.15 -0.29
CA THR A 513 28.17 16.03 0.70
C THR A 513 26.85 15.42 1.15
N GLN A 514 26.68 15.22 2.46
CA GLN A 514 25.39 14.90 3.06
C GLN A 514 24.58 16.20 3.20
N VAL A 515 23.46 16.32 2.48
CA VAL A 515 22.66 17.56 2.39
C VAL A 515 21.35 17.50 3.17
N GLN A 516 21.02 16.36 3.79
CA GLN A 516 19.83 16.22 4.62
C GLN A 516 19.86 17.16 5.82
N ASN A 517 18.68 17.57 6.25
CA ASN A 517 18.50 18.23 7.52
C ASN A 517 18.54 17.20 8.67
N GLY A 518 19.23 17.52 9.76
CA GLY A 518 19.31 16.67 10.95
C GLY A 518 20.65 15.93 11.08
N THR A 519 20.62 14.74 11.66
CA THR A 519 21.82 13.96 12.00
C THR A 519 22.51 13.43 10.74
N MET A 520 23.84 13.51 10.72
CA MET A 520 24.66 12.83 9.70
C MET A 520 24.62 11.33 9.96
N ILE A 521 24.52 10.56 8.88
CA ILE A 521 24.46 9.10 8.93
C ILE A 521 25.85 8.56 8.56
N GLU A 522 26.35 7.60 9.34
CA GLU A 522 27.61 6.94 9.06
C GLU A 522 27.37 5.68 8.24
N PHE A 523 28.09 5.54 7.11
CA PHE A 523 28.01 4.38 6.24
C PHE A 523 29.26 4.24 5.37
N GLU A 524 29.46 3.06 4.78
CA GLU A 524 30.47 2.82 3.75
C GLU A 524 29.83 2.98 2.36
N LEU A 525 30.39 3.89 1.55
CA LEU A 525 29.98 4.08 0.16
C LEU A 525 30.99 3.44 -0.78
N GLU A 526 30.55 2.51 -1.61
CA GLU A 526 31.35 1.92 -2.66
C GLU A 526 31.28 2.75 -3.95
N ILE A 527 32.44 3.04 -4.53
CA ILE A 527 32.56 3.61 -5.89
C ILE A 527 33.41 2.66 -6.72
N VAL A 528 32.91 2.24 -7.87
CA VAL A 528 33.65 1.39 -8.80
C VAL A 528 34.07 2.22 -10.00
N LEU A 529 35.36 2.24 -10.29
CA LEU A 529 35.97 2.93 -11.43
C LEU A 529 36.36 1.89 -12.47
N VAL A 530 36.00 2.09 -13.73
CA VAL A 530 36.44 1.26 -14.84
C VAL A 530 37.37 2.08 -15.73
N TYR A 531 38.57 1.61 -15.90
CA TYR A 531 39.60 2.23 -16.74
C TYR A 531 39.82 1.44 -18.01
N GLN A 532 40.14 2.11 -19.10
CA GLN A 532 40.55 1.52 -20.37
C GLN A 532 42.05 1.78 -20.63
N TYR A 533 42.71 0.78 -21.20
CA TYR A 533 44.08 0.88 -21.68
C TYR A 533 44.30 -0.01 -22.90
N SER A 534 45.33 0.27 -23.70
CA SER A 534 45.68 -0.55 -24.84
C SER A 534 46.75 -1.60 -24.45
N SER A 535 46.41 -2.88 -24.64
CA SER A 535 47.38 -3.99 -24.44
C SER A 535 48.44 -4.05 -25.54
N ASP A 536 49.41 -4.97 -25.43
CA ASP A 536 50.51 -5.12 -26.35
C ASP A 536 50.11 -5.52 -27.78
N ASP A 537 48.99 -6.25 -27.93
CA ASP A 537 48.39 -6.66 -29.18
C ASP A 537 47.52 -5.59 -29.85
N GLY A 538 47.41 -4.40 -29.24
CA GLY A 538 46.57 -3.29 -29.70
C GLY A 538 45.10 -3.42 -29.33
N THR A 539 44.70 -4.45 -28.56
CA THR A 539 43.34 -4.59 -28.10
C THR A 539 43.09 -3.64 -26.89
N THR A 540 41.84 -3.17 -26.79
CA THR A 540 41.43 -2.38 -25.63
C THR A 540 41.09 -3.29 -24.46
N GLN A 541 41.76 -3.12 -23.33
CA GLN A 541 41.56 -3.85 -22.09
C GLN A 541 40.89 -2.94 -21.06
N GLU A 542 40.25 -3.55 -20.05
CA GLU A 542 39.60 -2.85 -18.94
C GLU A 542 40.20 -3.27 -17.58
N LYS A 543 40.35 -2.30 -16.70
CA LYS A 543 40.76 -2.52 -15.31
C LYS A 543 39.72 -1.92 -14.40
N ARG A 544 39.21 -2.71 -13.44
CA ARG A 544 38.23 -2.27 -12.44
C ARG A 544 38.96 -1.98 -11.12
N LEU A 545 38.55 -0.89 -10.50
CA LEU A 545 39.06 -0.46 -9.19
C LEU A 545 37.85 -0.21 -8.27
N HIS A 546 37.75 -1.01 -7.24
CA HIS A 546 36.74 -0.87 -6.18
C HIS A 546 37.30 0.01 -5.06
N GLN A 547 36.60 1.07 -4.73
CA GLN A 547 36.94 2.00 -3.67
C GLN A 547 35.80 2.07 -2.67
N LYS A 548 36.12 1.93 -1.39
CA LYS A 548 35.18 2.01 -0.27
C LYS A 548 35.52 3.24 0.56
N PHE A 549 34.56 4.11 0.75
CA PHE A 549 34.70 5.34 1.50
C PHE A 549 33.81 5.33 2.73
N LYS A 550 34.44 5.46 3.91
CA LYS A 550 33.67 5.74 5.11
C LYS A 550 33.18 7.18 5.02
N ILE A 551 31.86 7.36 5.09
CA ILE A 551 31.15 8.63 5.09
C ILE A 551 30.57 8.79 6.49
N SER A 552 31.05 9.78 7.26
CA SER A 552 30.59 10.06 8.63
C SER A 552 30.40 11.55 8.89
N GLU A 553 30.92 12.39 7.97
CA GLU A 553 30.90 13.85 8.10
C GLU A 553 29.96 14.46 7.04
N LYS A 554 29.67 15.76 7.22
CA LYS A 554 28.87 16.52 6.25
C LYS A 554 29.52 16.55 4.87
N VAL A 555 30.83 16.67 4.81
CA VAL A 555 31.60 16.71 3.56
C VAL A 555 32.77 15.72 3.65
N THR A 556 32.82 14.80 2.72
CA THR A 556 33.91 13.83 2.57
C THR A 556 34.59 14.04 1.21
N GLU A 557 35.88 14.35 1.21
CA GLU A 557 36.69 14.48 -0.02
C GLU A 557 37.65 13.29 -0.14
N LYS A 558 37.67 12.69 -1.31
CA LYS A 558 38.52 11.54 -1.64
C LYS A 558 39.24 11.76 -2.95
N SER A 559 40.53 11.44 -2.97
CA SER A 559 41.37 11.50 -4.17
C SER A 559 41.93 10.12 -4.48
N ILE A 560 41.78 9.68 -5.72
CA ILE A 560 42.20 8.36 -6.22
C ILE A 560 43.20 8.62 -7.34
N GLU A 561 44.43 8.07 -7.21
CA GLU A 561 45.42 8.18 -8.26
C GLU A 561 45.02 7.39 -9.51
N ILE A 562 45.18 7.99 -10.68
CA ILE A 562 44.92 7.33 -11.94
C ILE A 562 45.99 6.27 -12.21
N PRO A 563 45.61 4.99 -12.36
CA PRO A 563 46.60 3.94 -12.58
C PRO A 563 47.28 4.07 -13.94
N PHE A 564 48.44 3.46 -14.04
CA PHE A 564 49.21 3.32 -15.29
C PHE A 564 49.02 1.91 -15.88
N ASP A 565 49.09 1.83 -17.19
CA ASP A 565 49.17 0.56 -17.92
C ASP A 565 50.61 -0.02 -17.82
N ASP A 566 50.83 -1.23 -18.35
CA ASP A 566 52.10 -1.90 -18.30
C ASP A 566 53.20 -1.18 -19.11
N LYS A 567 52.82 -0.23 -19.98
CA LYS A 567 53.73 0.62 -20.78
C LYS A 567 54.05 1.96 -20.12
N GLY A 568 53.51 2.19 -18.92
CA GLY A 568 53.69 3.46 -18.21
C GLY A 568 52.80 4.59 -18.71
N ASN A 569 51.78 4.32 -19.54
CA ASN A 569 50.78 5.31 -19.93
C ASN A 569 49.67 5.35 -18.92
N LYS A 570 49.13 6.56 -18.68
CA LYS A 570 47.95 6.71 -17.82
C LYS A 570 46.71 6.08 -18.45
N MET A 571 46.01 5.30 -17.65
CA MET A 571 44.74 4.73 -18.09
C MET A 571 43.66 5.81 -18.20
N LYS A 572 42.74 5.64 -19.13
CA LYS A 572 41.61 6.54 -19.32
C LYS A 572 40.39 5.99 -18.54
N ILE A 573 39.74 6.84 -17.77
CA ILE A 573 38.47 6.45 -17.16
C ILE A 573 37.42 6.22 -18.26
N LYS A 574 36.71 5.12 -18.15
CA LYS A 574 35.60 4.74 -19.01
C LYS A 574 34.26 5.01 -18.35
N THR A 575 34.06 4.48 -17.13
CA THR A 575 32.85 4.66 -16.34
C THR A 575 33.18 4.73 -14.88
N PHE A 576 32.22 5.29 -14.08
CA PHE A 576 32.25 5.18 -12.63
C PHE A 576 30.84 4.84 -12.13
N SER A 577 30.74 4.01 -11.13
CA SER A 577 29.45 3.60 -10.54
C SER A 577 29.43 3.91 -9.06
N ILE A 578 28.38 4.55 -8.60
CA ILE A 578 28.17 4.86 -7.18
C ILE A 578 27.24 3.79 -6.62
N ASP A 579 27.73 3.03 -5.65
CA ASP A 579 27.00 1.95 -4.99
C ASP A 579 26.27 1.03 -5.98
N PRO A 580 26.99 0.35 -6.87
CA PRO A 580 26.40 -0.42 -7.97
C PRO A 580 25.58 -1.62 -7.51
N HIS A 581 25.60 -1.97 -6.23
CA HIS A 581 24.88 -3.11 -5.65
C HIS A 581 23.83 -2.70 -4.62
N PHE A 582 23.52 -1.40 -4.51
CA PHE A 582 22.53 -0.86 -3.58
C PHE A 582 22.81 -1.28 -2.11
N LYS A 583 24.07 -1.16 -1.68
CA LYS A 583 24.49 -1.48 -0.31
C LYS A 583 24.00 -0.48 0.73
N VAL A 584 23.54 0.69 0.29
CA VAL A 584 23.09 1.79 1.15
C VAL A 584 21.82 2.41 0.57
N LEU A 585 20.77 2.45 1.37
CA LEU A 585 19.57 3.25 1.07
C LEU A 585 19.92 4.73 1.14
N LYS A 586 19.75 5.47 0.06
CA LYS A 586 20.14 6.87 -0.06
C LYS A 586 19.34 7.59 -1.12
N ASP A 587 19.24 8.89 -1.01
CA ASP A 587 18.75 9.77 -2.07
C ASP A 587 19.93 10.49 -2.72
N LEU A 588 20.18 10.23 -3.99
CA LEU A 588 21.18 10.91 -4.79
C LEU A 588 20.59 12.20 -5.37
N LYS A 589 20.69 13.31 -4.62
CA LYS A 589 20.14 14.62 -5.04
C LYS A 589 20.80 15.16 -6.31
N SER A 590 22.11 15.00 -6.42
CA SER A 590 22.84 15.38 -7.64
C SER A 590 24.12 14.57 -7.82
N ILE A 591 24.46 14.29 -9.08
CA ILE A 591 25.75 13.76 -9.50
C ILE A 591 26.32 14.71 -10.55
N LYS A 592 27.32 15.50 -10.16
CA LYS A 592 28.01 16.42 -11.05
C LYS A 592 29.23 15.74 -11.63
N ALA A 593 29.16 15.34 -12.88
CA ALA A 593 30.23 14.70 -13.64
C ALA A 593 30.23 15.20 -15.10
N PRO A 594 31.33 14.98 -15.87
CA PRO A 594 31.37 15.25 -17.32
C PRO A 594 30.24 14.51 -18.06
N GLU A 595 29.68 15.19 -19.05
CA GLU A 595 28.51 14.69 -19.81
C GLU A 595 28.85 13.41 -20.58
N ASP A 596 29.99 13.40 -21.26
CA ASP A 596 30.46 12.23 -22.01
C ASP A 596 30.69 10.99 -21.14
N LEU A 597 31.10 11.19 -19.88
CA LEU A 597 31.28 10.13 -18.91
C LEU A 597 29.93 9.58 -18.45
N LEU A 598 28.94 10.45 -18.21
CA LEU A 598 27.57 10.03 -17.84
C LEU A 598 26.85 9.31 -18.99
N ILE A 599 27.03 9.78 -20.24
CA ILE A 599 26.53 9.09 -21.42
C ILE A 599 27.14 7.68 -21.52
N THR A 600 28.46 7.59 -21.38
CA THR A 600 29.14 6.30 -21.41
C THR A 600 28.67 5.37 -20.29
N GLN A 601 28.44 5.91 -19.09
CA GLN A 601 27.89 5.16 -17.96
C GLN A 601 26.46 4.66 -18.23
N LEU A 602 25.60 5.47 -18.82
CA LEU A 602 24.25 5.11 -19.22
C LEU A 602 24.26 3.93 -20.21
N GLU A 603 25.10 3.99 -21.23
CA GLU A 603 25.17 2.97 -22.27
C GLU A 603 25.85 1.68 -21.79
N LYS A 604 26.96 1.79 -21.05
CA LYS A 604 27.91 0.70 -20.75
C LYS A 604 28.11 0.40 -19.28
N GLY A 605 27.32 1.03 -18.40
CA GLY A 605 27.35 0.72 -16.96
C GLY A 605 27.05 -0.76 -16.69
N ASP A 606 27.67 -1.32 -15.66
CA ASP A 606 27.64 -2.76 -15.37
C ASP A 606 26.33 -3.23 -14.72
N THR A 607 25.64 -2.34 -14.04
CA THR A 607 24.41 -2.67 -13.29
C THR A 607 23.28 -1.74 -13.67
N ILE A 608 22.05 -2.19 -13.42
CA ILE A 608 20.85 -1.37 -13.63
C ILE A 608 20.90 -0.11 -12.75
N PHE A 609 21.33 -0.23 -11.51
CA PHE A 609 21.54 0.92 -10.62
C PHE A 609 22.45 1.98 -11.22
N SER A 610 23.60 1.55 -11.76
CA SER A 610 24.60 2.46 -12.36
C SER A 610 24.03 3.20 -13.57
N LYS A 611 23.30 2.50 -14.43
CA LYS A 611 22.66 3.08 -15.63
C LYS A 611 21.54 4.06 -15.28
N ILE A 612 20.68 3.70 -14.33
CA ILE A 612 19.60 4.58 -13.84
C ILE A 612 20.18 5.84 -13.18
N ASN A 613 21.21 5.71 -12.35
CA ASN A 613 21.85 6.86 -11.71
C ASN A 613 22.47 7.80 -12.76
N ALA A 614 23.10 7.26 -13.81
CA ALA A 614 23.61 8.05 -14.93
C ALA A 614 22.49 8.77 -15.71
N ALA A 615 21.39 8.07 -16.00
CA ALA A 615 20.21 8.68 -16.64
C ALA A 615 19.69 9.85 -15.80
N ARG A 616 19.49 9.65 -14.50
CA ARG A 616 18.99 10.68 -13.58
C ARG A 616 19.95 11.87 -13.49
N ALA A 617 21.26 11.65 -13.52
CA ALA A 617 22.25 12.71 -13.53
C ALA A 617 22.25 13.54 -14.82
N LEU A 618 21.75 12.99 -15.93
CA LEU A 618 21.59 13.70 -17.21
C LEU A 618 20.35 14.60 -17.25
N LYS A 619 19.45 14.53 -16.29
CA LYS A 619 18.22 15.35 -16.22
C LYS A 619 18.51 16.86 -16.33
N ASP A 620 19.54 17.31 -15.67
CA ASP A 620 19.94 18.74 -15.63
C ASP A 620 20.90 19.11 -16.77
N LYS A 621 21.23 18.18 -17.65
CA LYS A 621 22.14 18.36 -18.78
C LYS A 621 21.39 18.19 -20.09
N PHE A 622 21.16 19.30 -20.78
CA PHE A 622 20.54 19.28 -22.10
C PHE A 622 21.57 19.62 -23.18
N SER A 623 21.85 18.66 -24.05
CA SER A 623 22.65 18.82 -25.25
C SER A 623 22.14 17.89 -26.35
N ASP A 624 22.60 18.09 -27.59
CA ASP A 624 22.25 17.22 -28.70
C ASP A 624 22.80 15.79 -28.51
N ASP A 625 23.98 15.68 -27.91
CA ASP A 625 24.58 14.37 -27.60
C ASP A 625 23.79 13.61 -26.55
N VAL A 626 23.29 14.27 -25.50
CA VAL A 626 22.44 13.66 -24.49
C VAL A 626 21.12 13.18 -25.10
N VAL A 627 20.41 14.06 -25.84
CA VAL A 627 19.14 13.68 -26.51
C VAL A 627 19.36 12.50 -27.46
N LYS A 628 20.44 12.52 -28.22
CA LYS A 628 20.81 11.42 -29.14
C LYS A 628 21.09 10.12 -28.39
N ALA A 629 21.85 10.16 -27.29
CA ALA A 629 22.17 8.99 -26.49
C ALA A 629 20.92 8.38 -25.86
N LEU A 630 20.04 9.19 -25.25
CA LEU A 630 18.76 8.75 -24.70
C LEU A 630 17.86 8.11 -25.76
N LYS A 631 17.72 8.78 -26.93
CA LYS A 631 16.94 8.25 -28.07
C LYS A 631 17.49 6.92 -28.58
N ASN A 632 18.81 6.82 -28.77
CA ASN A 632 19.44 5.58 -29.25
C ASN A 632 19.22 4.43 -28.26
N LEU A 633 19.32 4.67 -26.96
CA LEU A 633 19.07 3.67 -25.95
C LEU A 633 17.63 3.14 -26.02
N ILE A 634 16.64 4.01 -26.22
CA ILE A 634 15.23 3.64 -26.35
C ILE A 634 15.03 2.81 -27.65
N LEU A 635 15.63 3.23 -28.76
CA LEU A 635 15.48 2.58 -30.07
C LEU A 635 16.20 1.24 -30.17
N SER A 636 17.30 1.03 -29.45
CA SER A 636 18.08 -0.22 -29.51
C SER A 636 17.25 -1.44 -29.09
N GLN A 637 16.29 -1.28 -28.18
CA GLN A 637 15.44 -2.34 -27.63
C GLN A 637 16.21 -3.59 -27.09
N ASP A 638 17.53 -3.55 -27.09
CA ASP A 638 18.41 -4.64 -26.65
C ASP A 638 18.79 -4.53 -25.15
N GLY A 639 18.52 -3.36 -24.55
CA GLY A 639 18.77 -3.10 -23.14
C GLY A 639 17.64 -3.53 -22.23
N PHE A 640 17.91 -3.52 -20.93
CA PHE A 640 16.87 -3.76 -19.94
C PHE A 640 15.82 -2.63 -19.97
N TRP A 641 14.56 -3.00 -20.11
CA TRP A 641 13.44 -2.09 -20.39
C TRP A 641 13.31 -0.92 -19.41
N ALA A 642 13.64 -1.11 -18.13
CA ALA A 642 13.48 -0.04 -17.12
C ALA A 642 14.50 1.09 -17.30
N VAL A 643 15.71 0.80 -17.79
CA VAL A 643 16.71 1.84 -18.13
C VAL A 643 16.21 2.69 -19.30
N SER A 644 15.58 2.06 -20.29
CA SER A 644 14.97 2.77 -21.44
C SER A 644 13.76 3.61 -20.98
N VAL A 645 12.96 3.12 -20.01
CA VAL A 645 11.88 3.90 -19.39
C VAL A 645 12.44 5.14 -18.68
N GLU A 646 13.54 5.00 -17.96
CA GLU A 646 14.19 6.15 -17.30
C GLU A 646 14.68 7.17 -18.34
N ALA A 647 15.27 6.70 -19.44
CA ALA A 647 15.66 7.58 -20.55
C ALA A 647 14.47 8.34 -21.15
N VAL A 648 13.31 7.69 -21.31
CA VAL A 648 12.06 8.34 -21.74
C VAL A 648 11.64 9.41 -20.73
N ASN A 649 11.69 9.11 -19.43
CA ASN A 649 11.32 10.06 -18.38
C ASN A 649 12.24 11.29 -18.37
N ILE A 650 13.54 11.10 -18.64
CA ILE A 650 14.49 12.21 -18.78
C ILE A 650 14.15 13.08 -19.99
N LEU A 651 13.84 12.49 -21.16
CA LEU A 651 13.36 13.26 -22.31
C LEU A 651 12.09 14.05 -21.98
N GLY A 652 11.13 13.45 -21.29
CA GLY A 652 9.92 14.13 -20.84
C GLY A 652 10.18 15.30 -19.87
N SER A 653 11.22 15.17 -19.02
CA SER A 653 11.62 16.23 -18.06
C SER A 653 12.23 17.47 -18.74
N TYR A 654 12.58 17.37 -20.02
CA TYR A 654 13.08 18.51 -20.81
C TYR A 654 11.98 19.46 -21.31
N TYR A 655 10.72 19.17 -21.05
CA TYR A 655 9.64 20.11 -21.32
C TYR A 655 9.84 21.41 -20.55
N ASN A 656 9.91 22.52 -21.25
CA ASN A 656 10.05 23.85 -20.68
C ASN A 656 9.32 24.87 -21.58
N VAL A 657 8.26 25.47 -21.05
CA VAL A 657 7.45 26.46 -21.79
C VAL A 657 8.25 27.69 -22.26
N ASN A 658 9.37 27.98 -21.61
CA ASN A 658 10.22 29.13 -21.95
C ASN A 658 11.40 28.75 -22.85
N ASP A 659 11.60 27.48 -23.18
CA ASP A 659 12.66 26.97 -24.04
C ASP A 659 12.08 26.08 -25.14
N TYR A 660 11.66 26.73 -26.20
CA TYR A 660 11.04 26.06 -27.36
C TYR A 660 11.98 25.09 -28.08
N VAL A 661 13.28 25.40 -28.14
CA VAL A 661 14.27 24.55 -28.82
C VAL A 661 14.45 23.24 -28.05
N ARG A 662 14.66 23.34 -26.76
CA ARG A 662 14.77 22.19 -25.86
C ARG A 662 13.52 21.32 -25.90
N THR A 663 12.36 21.96 -25.79
CA THR A 663 11.04 21.30 -25.80
C THR A 663 10.82 20.54 -27.10
N ASN A 664 11.03 21.16 -28.25
CA ASN A 664 10.80 20.54 -29.55
C ASN A 664 11.76 19.39 -29.86
N LYS A 665 13.05 19.53 -29.50
CA LYS A 665 14.02 18.43 -29.69
C LYS A 665 13.65 17.19 -28.87
N ALA A 666 13.27 17.36 -27.61
CA ALA A 666 12.87 16.27 -26.75
C ALA A 666 11.54 15.62 -27.22
N TYR A 667 10.56 16.46 -27.59
CA TYR A 667 9.29 15.98 -28.16
C TYR A 667 9.49 15.18 -29.43
N SER A 668 10.24 15.73 -30.40
CA SER A 668 10.54 15.03 -31.66
C SER A 668 11.24 13.68 -31.41
N ALA A 669 12.18 13.63 -30.47
CA ALA A 669 12.81 12.36 -30.09
C ALA A 669 11.82 11.31 -29.56
N LEU A 670 10.84 11.73 -28.75
CA LEU A 670 9.79 10.84 -28.24
C LEU A 670 8.84 10.37 -29.35
N VAL A 671 8.44 11.27 -30.27
CA VAL A 671 7.59 10.94 -31.44
C VAL A 671 8.30 9.94 -32.37
N ASP A 672 9.59 10.13 -32.60
CA ASP A 672 10.39 9.17 -33.38
C ASP A 672 10.47 7.80 -32.70
N CYS A 673 10.65 7.77 -31.38
CA CYS A 673 10.63 6.53 -30.60
C CYS A 673 9.26 5.86 -30.68
N PHE A 674 8.17 6.60 -30.56
CA PHE A 674 6.81 6.07 -30.70
C PHE A 674 6.60 5.41 -32.06
N SER A 675 7.02 6.10 -33.13
CA SER A 675 6.86 5.64 -34.51
C SER A 675 7.74 4.44 -34.88
N SER A 676 8.74 4.11 -34.07
CA SER A 676 9.68 2.99 -34.34
C SER A 676 9.12 1.59 -34.12
N GLY A 677 7.92 1.47 -33.51
CA GLY A 677 7.30 0.19 -33.22
C GLY A 677 7.90 -0.56 -32.02
N ILE A 678 8.01 0.11 -30.88
CA ILE A 678 8.50 -0.46 -29.62
C ILE A 678 7.69 -1.70 -29.23
N LYS A 679 8.35 -2.84 -28.99
CA LYS A 679 7.69 -4.12 -28.64
C LYS A 679 7.27 -4.20 -27.17
N ASN A 680 8.10 -3.70 -26.25
CA ASN A 680 7.83 -3.76 -24.82
C ASN A 680 6.71 -2.79 -24.43
N SER A 681 5.63 -3.30 -23.84
CA SER A 681 4.44 -2.51 -23.45
C SER A 681 4.75 -1.46 -22.38
N LYS A 682 5.59 -1.78 -21.39
CA LYS A 682 5.98 -0.85 -20.32
C LYS A 682 6.76 0.35 -20.89
N LEU A 683 7.60 0.11 -21.90
CA LEU A 683 8.33 1.18 -22.58
C LEU A 683 7.40 2.01 -23.48
N ARG A 684 6.49 1.37 -24.26
CA ARG A 684 5.48 2.11 -25.05
C ARG A 684 4.62 3.00 -24.18
N ARG A 685 4.15 2.45 -23.05
CA ARG A 685 3.39 3.17 -22.04
C ARG A 685 4.14 4.43 -21.55
N ALA A 686 5.43 4.32 -21.23
CA ALA A 686 6.25 5.44 -20.81
C ALA A 686 6.37 6.51 -21.92
N VAL A 687 6.58 6.10 -23.17
CA VAL A 687 6.66 7.03 -24.33
C VAL A 687 5.34 7.78 -24.50
N VAL A 688 4.22 7.07 -24.50
CA VAL A 688 2.87 7.68 -24.63
C VAL A 688 2.60 8.69 -23.50
N ARG A 689 2.92 8.32 -22.26
CA ARG A 689 2.80 9.22 -21.10
C ARG A 689 3.60 10.50 -21.30
N ASN A 690 4.86 10.37 -21.73
CA ASN A 690 5.77 11.50 -21.85
C ASN A 690 5.44 12.37 -23.07
N ILE A 691 4.92 11.84 -24.17
CA ILE A 691 4.35 12.63 -25.28
C ILE A 691 3.24 13.56 -24.72
N GLY A 692 2.36 13.05 -23.87
CA GLY A 692 1.29 13.85 -23.25
C GLY A 692 1.79 14.98 -22.35
N ILE A 693 3.02 14.94 -21.82
CA ILE A 693 3.59 16.02 -21.01
C ILE A 693 3.80 17.30 -21.83
N PHE A 694 4.11 17.16 -23.11
CA PHE A 694 4.40 18.30 -24.00
C PHE A 694 3.14 19.05 -24.47
N GLU A 695 1.96 18.49 -24.26
CA GLU A 695 0.65 19.13 -24.52
C GLU A 695 0.52 19.67 -25.96
N GLN A 696 1.17 19.00 -26.93
CA GLN A 696 1.16 19.41 -28.33
C GLN A 696 -0.13 18.95 -29.03
N GLU A 697 -0.71 19.80 -29.89
CA GLU A 697 -1.95 19.49 -30.59
C GLU A 697 -1.78 18.34 -31.60
N ASP A 698 -0.63 18.24 -32.25
CA ASP A 698 -0.32 17.17 -33.20
C ASP A 698 -0.19 15.79 -32.56
N SER A 699 0.07 15.71 -31.23
CA SER A 699 0.05 14.45 -30.50
C SER A 699 -1.34 13.82 -30.47
N ILE A 700 -2.42 14.59 -30.64
CA ILE A 700 -3.79 14.07 -30.65
C ILE A 700 -3.95 13.05 -31.78
N ASP A 701 -3.46 13.35 -32.97
CA ASP A 701 -3.56 12.48 -34.14
C ASP A 701 -2.75 11.19 -33.99
N LEU A 702 -1.67 11.22 -33.18
CA LEU A 702 -0.87 10.04 -32.81
C LEU A 702 -1.56 9.16 -31.77
N LEU A 703 -2.21 9.78 -30.78
CA LEU A 703 -2.75 9.10 -29.59
C LEU A 703 -4.18 8.60 -29.80
N LEU A 704 -4.97 9.30 -30.63
CA LEU A 704 -6.38 9.00 -30.85
C LEU A 704 -6.63 7.56 -31.34
N PRO A 705 -5.84 6.98 -32.26
CA PRO A 705 -6.04 5.60 -32.72
C PRO A 705 -5.85 4.57 -31.59
N LEU A 706 -4.99 4.84 -30.60
CA LEU A 706 -4.78 3.94 -29.45
C LEU A 706 -6.04 3.80 -28.59
N VAL A 707 -6.79 4.89 -28.48
CA VAL A 707 -7.99 4.96 -27.61
C VAL A 707 -9.25 4.60 -28.39
N LYS A 708 -9.44 5.20 -29.57
CA LYS A 708 -10.66 5.02 -30.40
C LYS A 708 -10.73 3.64 -31.02
N ASN A 709 -9.62 3.12 -31.53
CA ASN A 709 -9.56 1.86 -32.27
C ASN A 709 -8.93 0.73 -31.45
N GLN A 710 -8.46 0.98 -30.23
CA GLN A 710 -7.79 0.01 -29.37
C GLN A 710 -6.59 -0.68 -30.08
N ASN A 711 -5.82 0.08 -30.81
CA ASN A 711 -4.74 -0.43 -31.65
C ASN A 711 -3.55 -1.00 -30.88
N ASP A 712 -3.46 -0.81 -29.55
CA ASP A 712 -2.42 -1.40 -28.72
C ASP A 712 -2.96 -2.61 -27.94
N PRO A 713 -2.19 -3.71 -27.84
CA PRO A 713 -2.58 -4.87 -27.05
C PRO A 713 -2.61 -4.61 -25.54
N SER A 714 -1.97 -3.55 -25.03
CA SER A 714 -1.91 -3.23 -23.60
C SER A 714 -3.02 -2.30 -23.17
N TYR A 715 -3.75 -2.67 -22.11
CA TYR A 715 -4.71 -1.76 -21.44
C TYR A 715 -4.03 -0.53 -20.87
N PHE A 716 -2.77 -0.66 -20.44
CA PHE A 716 -2.02 0.42 -19.81
C PHE A 716 -1.55 1.45 -20.84
N VAL A 717 -1.18 1.02 -22.04
CA VAL A 717 -0.85 1.94 -23.15
C VAL A 717 -2.09 2.72 -23.58
N GLU A 718 -3.23 2.02 -23.73
CA GLU A 718 -4.53 2.63 -24.05
C GLU A 718 -4.93 3.67 -22.97
N GLY A 719 -4.78 3.32 -21.70
CA GLY A 719 -5.09 4.22 -20.59
C GLY A 719 -4.22 5.47 -20.58
N GLU A 720 -2.88 5.32 -20.71
CA GLU A 720 -1.98 6.48 -20.78
C GLU A 720 -2.30 7.38 -21.99
N ALA A 721 -2.67 6.78 -23.11
CA ALA A 721 -3.08 7.53 -24.28
C ALA A 721 -4.36 8.34 -24.00
N ALA A 722 -5.32 7.79 -23.26
CA ALA A 722 -6.53 8.49 -22.86
C ALA A 722 -6.21 9.72 -21.95
N THR A 723 -5.34 9.54 -20.96
CA THR A 723 -4.88 10.67 -20.11
C THR A 723 -4.11 11.72 -20.94
N ALA A 724 -3.21 11.27 -21.80
CA ALA A 724 -2.41 12.14 -22.67
C ALA A 724 -3.28 12.95 -23.64
N LEU A 725 -4.32 12.34 -24.23
CA LEU A 725 -5.30 13.04 -25.07
C LEU A 725 -5.98 14.20 -24.33
N GLY A 726 -6.40 13.98 -23.08
CA GLY A 726 -6.99 15.04 -22.28
C GLY A 726 -6.03 16.22 -22.07
N LYS A 727 -4.74 15.91 -21.78
CA LYS A 727 -3.70 16.95 -21.63
C LYS A 727 -3.46 17.73 -22.93
N SER A 728 -3.28 17.03 -24.04
CA SER A 728 -2.98 17.67 -25.34
C SER A 728 -4.17 18.47 -25.88
N CYS A 729 -5.39 18.06 -25.53
CA CYS A 729 -6.62 18.68 -26.03
C CYS A 729 -7.08 19.92 -25.23
N LYS A 730 -6.58 20.13 -24.02
CA LYS A 730 -7.08 21.23 -23.16
C LYS A 730 -6.91 22.63 -23.76
N HIS A 731 -5.87 22.84 -24.58
CA HIS A 731 -5.56 24.13 -25.23
C HIS A 731 -6.06 24.25 -26.68
N VAL A 732 -6.68 23.20 -27.23
CA VAL A 732 -7.19 23.20 -28.59
C VAL A 732 -8.33 24.21 -28.73
N LEU A 733 -8.26 25.07 -29.73
CA LEU A 733 -9.27 26.08 -30.01
C LEU A 733 -10.45 25.55 -30.85
N ASP A 734 -10.20 24.52 -31.66
CA ASP A 734 -11.26 23.86 -32.43
C ASP A 734 -12.22 23.11 -31.51
N LYS A 735 -13.40 23.69 -31.32
CA LYS A 735 -14.46 23.13 -30.46
C LYS A 735 -14.92 21.75 -30.92
N SER A 736 -14.95 21.46 -32.23
CA SER A 736 -15.37 20.17 -32.77
C SER A 736 -14.39 19.08 -32.42
N LYS A 737 -13.09 19.31 -32.60
CA LYS A 737 -12.02 18.39 -32.23
C LYS A 737 -11.99 18.17 -30.71
N LYS A 738 -12.15 19.23 -29.93
CA LYS A 738 -12.24 19.15 -28.47
C LYS A 738 -13.41 18.28 -28.01
N GLN A 739 -14.61 18.51 -28.57
CA GLN A 739 -15.82 17.76 -28.24
C GLN A 739 -15.71 16.28 -28.67
N GLU A 740 -15.06 16.00 -29.82
CA GLU A 740 -14.75 14.62 -30.23
C GLU A 740 -13.92 13.90 -29.19
N VAL A 741 -12.80 14.50 -28.73
CA VAL A 741 -11.94 13.90 -27.70
C VAL A 741 -12.69 13.69 -26.40
N ILE A 742 -13.47 14.66 -25.92
CA ILE A 742 -14.28 14.53 -24.70
C ILE A 742 -15.27 13.38 -24.83
N SER A 743 -15.97 13.29 -25.99
CA SER A 743 -16.93 12.20 -26.26
C SER A 743 -16.26 10.83 -26.22
N ILE A 744 -15.06 10.70 -26.82
CA ILE A 744 -14.29 9.45 -26.80
C ILE A 744 -13.88 9.09 -25.37
N LEU A 745 -13.33 10.04 -24.59
CA LEU A 745 -12.95 9.81 -23.21
C LEU A 745 -14.16 9.36 -22.35
N LYS A 746 -15.31 9.98 -22.53
CA LYS A 746 -16.56 9.56 -21.85
C LYS A 746 -16.98 8.15 -22.24
N ASN A 747 -16.91 7.81 -23.53
CA ASN A 747 -17.24 6.46 -24.01
C ASN A 747 -16.26 5.39 -23.46
N VAL A 748 -14.99 5.70 -23.36
CA VAL A 748 -13.99 4.79 -22.77
C VAL A 748 -14.23 4.64 -21.26
N ALA A 749 -14.63 5.71 -20.57
CA ALA A 749 -14.96 5.68 -19.14
C ALA A 749 -16.21 4.81 -18.81
N GLU A 750 -17.02 4.44 -19.81
CA GLU A 750 -18.11 3.47 -19.66
C GLU A 750 -17.69 2.01 -19.71
N ARG A 751 -16.44 1.73 -20.13
CA ARG A 751 -15.94 0.36 -20.29
C ARG A 751 -15.49 -0.22 -18.95
N THR A 752 -16.20 -1.24 -18.48
CA THR A 752 -15.95 -1.88 -17.16
C THR A 752 -15.54 -3.35 -17.25
N ASP A 753 -15.31 -3.86 -18.48
CA ASP A 753 -14.97 -5.26 -18.76
C ASP A 753 -13.46 -5.51 -18.94
N THR A 754 -12.61 -4.55 -18.56
CA THR A 754 -11.17 -4.60 -18.70
C THR A 754 -10.49 -4.83 -17.34
N PHE A 755 -9.28 -5.37 -17.38
CA PHE A 755 -8.49 -5.57 -16.15
C PHE A 755 -8.40 -4.27 -15.33
N ARG A 756 -8.86 -4.33 -14.06
CA ARG A 756 -8.90 -3.18 -13.13
C ARG A 756 -9.56 -1.93 -13.72
N ASN A 757 -10.34 -2.05 -14.78
CA ASN A 757 -10.92 -0.92 -15.52
C ASN A 757 -9.89 0.16 -15.89
N ILE A 758 -8.67 -0.26 -16.27
CA ILE A 758 -7.54 0.66 -16.54
C ILE A 758 -7.90 1.72 -17.58
N PRO A 759 -8.41 1.40 -18.79
CA PRO A 759 -8.76 2.43 -19.76
C PRO A 759 -9.83 3.40 -19.23
N ALA A 760 -10.87 2.89 -18.56
CA ALA A 760 -11.95 3.72 -18.04
C ALA A 760 -11.46 4.71 -16.97
N ARG A 761 -10.68 4.23 -16.01
CA ARG A 761 -10.12 5.05 -14.94
C ARG A 761 -9.21 6.16 -15.47
N TRP A 762 -8.41 5.86 -16.47
CA TRP A 762 -7.46 6.81 -17.03
C TRP A 762 -8.11 7.75 -18.04
N ALA A 763 -9.19 7.34 -18.69
CA ALA A 763 -10.04 8.27 -19.45
C ALA A 763 -10.70 9.32 -18.53
N ILE A 764 -11.15 8.90 -17.33
CA ILE A 764 -11.63 9.83 -16.29
C ILE A 764 -10.50 10.79 -15.87
N ASP A 765 -9.27 10.28 -15.70
CA ASP A 765 -8.10 11.13 -15.41
C ASP A 765 -7.81 12.12 -16.56
N GLY A 766 -8.04 11.71 -17.82
CA GLY A 766 -7.95 12.60 -18.99
C GLY A 766 -8.98 13.75 -18.92
N LEU A 767 -10.19 13.49 -18.46
CA LEU A 767 -11.25 14.51 -18.34
C LEU A 767 -10.93 15.59 -17.30
N LYS A 768 -10.05 15.33 -16.32
CA LYS A 768 -9.67 16.35 -15.32
C LYS A 768 -9.06 17.60 -15.95
N HIS A 769 -8.44 17.51 -17.13
CA HIS A 769 -7.73 18.63 -17.74
C HIS A 769 -8.63 19.72 -18.29
N PHE A 770 -9.95 19.49 -18.35
CA PHE A 770 -10.96 20.44 -18.82
C PHE A 770 -11.63 21.25 -17.71
N TYR A 771 -11.25 21.09 -16.41
CA TYR A 771 -11.92 21.78 -15.28
C TYR A 771 -11.83 23.31 -15.32
N LYS A 772 -10.83 23.86 -16.02
CA LYS A 772 -10.64 25.31 -16.26
C LYS A 772 -10.92 25.71 -17.71
N ASP A 773 -11.64 24.89 -18.48
CA ASP A 773 -11.98 25.25 -19.85
C ASP A 773 -12.77 26.56 -19.93
N ASP A 774 -12.56 27.32 -21.00
CA ASP A 774 -13.26 28.60 -21.21
C ASP A 774 -14.74 28.38 -21.52
N ASP A 775 -15.09 27.24 -22.09
CA ASP A 775 -16.46 26.89 -22.37
C ASP A 775 -17.13 26.29 -21.10
N LYS A 776 -17.94 27.11 -20.43
CA LYS A 776 -18.68 26.69 -19.22
C LYS A 776 -19.60 25.49 -19.46
N GLN A 777 -20.05 25.28 -20.71
CA GLN A 777 -20.90 24.13 -21.05
C GLN A 777 -20.08 22.83 -20.97
N ILE A 778 -18.86 22.82 -21.51
CA ILE A 778 -17.93 21.68 -21.40
C ILE A 778 -17.65 21.37 -19.92
N VAL A 779 -17.32 22.38 -19.12
CA VAL A 779 -17.04 22.18 -17.69
C VAL A 779 -18.26 21.57 -16.97
N SER A 780 -19.46 22.09 -17.23
CA SER A 780 -20.69 21.59 -16.62
C SER A 780 -21.04 20.16 -17.09
N GLU A 781 -20.87 19.88 -18.37
CA GLU A 781 -21.09 18.55 -18.96
C GLU A 781 -20.19 17.49 -18.31
N ILE A 782 -18.90 17.77 -18.18
CA ILE A 782 -17.93 16.85 -17.57
C ILE A 782 -18.22 16.68 -16.08
N ALA A 783 -18.49 17.77 -15.35
CA ALA A 783 -18.83 17.70 -13.93
C ALA A 783 -20.05 16.81 -13.68
N ASN A 784 -21.12 16.95 -14.48
CA ASN A 784 -22.33 16.12 -14.37
C ASN A 784 -22.02 14.65 -14.71
N PHE A 785 -21.20 14.38 -15.73
CA PHE A 785 -20.76 13.04 -16.06
C PHE A 785 -19.97 12.41 -14.89
N LEU A 786 -19.05 13.15 -14.28
CA LEU A 786 -18.28 12.66 -13.13
C LEU A 786 -19.16 12.42 -11.90
N ILE A 787 -20.14 13.29 -11.64
CA ILE A 787 -21.13 13.06 -10.58
C ILE A 787 -21.83 11.71 -10.80
N ASP A 788 -22.22 11.43 -12.05
CA ASP A 788 -22.86 10.16 -12.39
C ASP A 788 -21.92 8.98 -12.15
N LYS A 789 -20.64 9.08 -12.55
CA LYS A 789 -19.64 8.02 -12.34
C LYS A 789 -19.29 7.75 -10.88
N THR A 790 -19.59 8.65 -9.95
CA THR A 790 -19.40 8.43 -8.51
C THR A 790 -20.57 7.71 -7.84
N LYS A 791 -21.73 7.54 -8.52
CA LYS A 791 -22.94 6.91 -7.94
C LYS A 791 -22.78 5.41 -7.76
N HIS A 792 -23.59 4.83 -6.87
CA HIS A 792 -23.84 3.40 -6.82
C HIS A 792 -24.35 2.94 -8.18
N GLY A 793 -23.91 1.81 -8.66
CA GLY A 793 -24.20 1.35 -10.02
C GLY A 793 -23.08 1.58 -11.02
N SER A 794 -22.07 2.40 -10.70
CA SER A 794 -20.78 2.39 -11.38
C SER A 794 -19.81 1.47 -10.65
N HIS A 795 -18.87 0.86 -11.37
CA HIS A 795 -17.84 -0.01 -10.77
C HIS A 795 -17.00 0.74 -9.73
N ASP A 796 -16.73 0.14 -8.57
CA ASP A 796 -16.03 0.78 -7.45
C ASP A 796 -14.70 1.41 -7.83
N LEU A 797 -13.90 0.76 -8.67
CA LEU A 797 -12.63 1.32 -9.16
C LEU A 797 -12.84 2.58 -10.03
N VAL A 798 -13.96 2.63 -10.77
CA VAL A 798 -14.35 3.81 -11.58
C VAL A 798 -14.82 4.92 -10.64
N ARG A 799 -15.67 4.60 -9.65
CA ARG A 799 -16.13 5.54 -8.61
C ARG A 799 -14.94 6.16 -7.87
N ARG A 800 -13.98 5.32 -7.46
CA ARG A 800 -12.74 5.73 -6.80
C ARG A 800 -11.91 6.67 -7.67
N ALA A 801 -11.82 6.42 -8.98
CA ALA A 801 -11.09 7.29 -9.90
C ALA A 801 -11.82 8.62 -10.16
N ALA A 802 -13.16 8.57 -10.25
CA ALA A 802 -13.98 9.76 -10.53
C ALA A 802 -14.03 10.75 -9.35
N THR A 803 -13.95 10.26 -8.11
CA THR A 803 -14.11 11.10 -6.90
C THR A 803 -13.05 12.21 -6.80
N PRO A 804 -11.72 11.95 -6.85
CA PRO A 804 -10.73 13.02 -6.79
C PRO A 804 -10.75 13.92 -8.04
N VAL A 805 -11.09 13.36 -9.22
CA VAL A 805 -11.24 14.17 -10.43
C VAL A 805 -12.43 15.12 -10.30
N LEU A 806 -13.54 14.68 -9.71
CA LEU A 806 -14.69 15.54 -9.40
C LEU A 806 -14.29 16.69 -8.47
N GLY A 807 -13.35 16.47 -7.55
CA GLY A 807 -12.77 17.51 -6.70
C GLY A 807 -12.16 18.68 -7.46
N LYS A 808 -11.58 18.47 -8.65
CA LYS A 808 -11.07 19.53 -9.52
C LYS A 808 -12.18 20.49 -9.99
N PHE A 809 -13.41 20.01 -10.09
CA PHE A 809 -14.60 20.78 -10.52
C PHE A 809 -15.35 21.41 -9.34
N LEU A 810 -14.80 21.32 -8.12
CA LEU A 810 -15.42 21.85 -6.90
C LEU A 810 -15.56 23.39 -6.93
N LEU A 811 -14.61 24.07 -7.57
CA LEU A 811 -14.61 25.52 -7.74
C LEU A 811 -14.69 25.90 -9.22
N ASP A 812 -15.46 26.95 -9.51
CA ASP A 812 -15.44 27.60 -10.83
C ASP A 812 -14.20 28.51 -11.01
N LYS A 813 -14.07 29.16 -12.16
CA LYS A 813 -12.97 30.11 -12.48
C LYS A 813 -12.91 31.29 -11.50
N ASP A 814 -14.04 31.69 -10.97
CA ASP A 814 -14.16 32.79 -9.99
C ASP A 814 -13.91 32.31 -8.56
N LYS A 815 -13.45 31.04 -8.38
CA LYS A 815 -13.22 30.40 -7.09
C LYS A 815 -14.50 30.31 -6.22
N LYS A 816 -15.66 30.17 -6.85
CA LYS A 816 -16.95 29.90 -6.19
C LYS A 816 -17.26 28.42 -6.23
N PHE A 817 -17.89 27.94 -5.16
CA PHE A 817 -18.28 26.53 -5.06
C PHE A 817 -19.37 26.16 -6.09
N ASN A 818 -19.14 25.06 -6.80
CA ASN A 818 -20.14 24.36 -7.58
C ASN A 818 -21.04 23.57 -6.62
N SER A 819 -22.28 23.98 -6.45
CA SER A 819 -23.19 23.42 -5.45
C SER A 819 -23.47 21.93 -5.66
N SER A 820 -23.61 21.48 -6.91
CA SER A 820 -23.88 20.06 -7.23
C SER A 820 -22.66 19.18 -6.93
N VAL A 821 -21.46 19.63 -7.27
CA VAL A 821 -20.21 18.93 -6.96
C VAL A 821 -19.97 18.87 -5.45
N LEU A 822 -20.18 19.99 -4.76
CA LEU A 822 -20.03 20.06 -3.30
C LEU A 822 -21.00 19.13 -2.59
N ALA A 823 -22.28 19.12 -3.00
CA ALA A 823 -23.28 18.22 -2.44
C ALA A 823 -22.86 16.74 -2.63
N ARG A 824 -22.42 16.38 -3.84
CA ARG A 824 -22.01 15.01 -4.12
C ARG A 824 -20.78 14.58 -3.32
N LEU A 825 -19.74 15.39 -3.22
CA LEU A 825 -18.54 15.08 -2.42
C LEU A 825 -18.87 14.91 -0.93
N LYS A 826 -19.81 15.71 -0.38
CA LYS A 826 -20.30 15.53 0.99
C LYS A 826 -21.04 14.20 1.19
N GLU A 827 -21.83 13.75 0.20
CA GLU A 827 -22.47 12.42 0.23
C GLU A 827 -21.41 11.31 0.25
N LEU A 828 -20.35 11.44 -0.58
CA LEU A 828 -19.29 10.44 -0.69
C LEU A 828 -18.43 10.29 0.60
N LEU A 829 -18.42 11.28 1.49
CA LEU A 829 -17.83 11.13 2.84
C LEU A 829 -18.55 10.07 3.70
N ARG A 830 -19.75 9.65 3.30
CA ARG A 830 -20.57 8.64 4.00
C ARG A 830 -20.79 7.40 3.15
N ASP A 831 -20.00 7.21 2.10
CA ASP A 831 -20.09 6.05 1.22
C ASP A 831 -19.80 4.75 1.99
N GLU A 832 -20.37 3.65 1.57
CA GLU A 832 -20.13 2.35 2.20
C GLU A 832 -18.67 1.89 2.06
N ARG A 833 -18.01 2.26 0.95
CA ARG A 833 -16.63 1.88 0.66
C ARG A 833 -15.64 2.87 1.27
N SER A 834 -14.70 2.38 2.07
CA SER A 834 -13.68 3.21 2.73
C SER A 834 -12.80 3.94 1.72
N LEU A 835 -12.39 3.29 0.64
CA LEU A 835 -11.55 3.91 -0.40
C LEU A 835 -12.25 5.08 -1.12
N ILE A 836 -13.57 5.08 -1.20
CA ILE A 836 -14.34 6.19 -1.76
C ILE A 836 -14.44 7.33 -0.75
N ARG A 837 -14.69 7.03 0.54
CA ARG A 837 -14.63 8.04 1.62
C ARG A 837 -13.26 8.70 1.71
N THR A 838 -12.19 7.91 1.66
CA THR A 838 -10.80 8.39 1.61
C THR A 838 -10.57 9.33 0.43
N SER A 839 -11.03 8.94 -0.77
CA SER A 839 -10.92 9.76 -1.98
C SER A 839 -11.72 11.06 -1.88
N ALA A 840 -12.89 11.04 -1.22
CA ALA A 840 -13.69 12.24 -0.97
C ALA A 840 -13.00 13.19 0.01
N CYS A 841 -12.39 12.67 1.08
CA CYS A 841 -11.60 13.47 2.00
C CYS A 841 -10.47 14.22 1.28
N THR A 842 -9.68 13.51 0.46
CA THR A 842 -8.56 14.10 -0.28
C THR A 842 -9.02 15.10 -1.34
N ALA A 843 -10.18 14.89 -1.96
CA ALA A 843 -10.74 15.81 -2.96
C ALA A 843 -10.98 17.22 -2.41
N PHE A 844 -11.34 17.35 -1.12
CA PHE A 844 -11.54 18.65 -0.47
C PHE A 844 -10.24 19.40 -0.18
N ALA A 845 -9.13 18.69 -0.06
CA ALA A 845 -7.80 19.26 0.21
C ALA A 845 -6.95 19.45 -1.04
N ASP A 846 -7.50 19.19 -2.24
CA ASP A 846 -6.81 19.45 -3.50
C ASP A 846 -6.46 20.94 -3.61
N PRO A 847 -5.23 21.30 -4.02
CA PRO A 847 -4.82 22.71 -4.16
C PRO A 847 -5.74 23.53 -5.09
N ASP A 848 -6.33 22.90 -6.11
CA ASP A 848 -7.32 23.57 -6.99
C ASP A 848 -8.67 23.78 -6.30
N ALA A 849 -8.96 23.04 -5.24
CA ALA A 849 -10.14 23.21 -4.39
C ALA A 849 -10.00 24.35 -3.36
N LYS A 850 -8.85 25.04 -3.31
CA LYS A 850 -8.61 26.20 -2.41
C LYS A 850 -9.44 27.42 -2.86
N PRO A 851 -10.48 27.83 -2.11
CA PRO A 851 -11.29 29.00 -2.45
C PRO A 851 -10.50 30.30 -2.21
N SER A 852 -11.02 31.43 -2.71
CA SER A 852 -10.36 32.72 -2.55
C SER A 852 -10.43 33.29 -1.13
N LYS A 853 -11.39 32.83 -0.33
CA LYS A 853 -11.63 33.30 1.04
C LYS A 853 -12.37 32.22 1.88
N LEU A 854 -12.30 32.40 3.18
CA LEU A 854 -13.12 31.67 4.14
C LEU A 854 -14.62 31.96 3.92
N GLY A 855 -15.42 30.89 3.81
CA GLY A 855 -16.87 30.97 3.64
C GLY A 855 -17.58 29.84 4.39
N VAL A 856 -18.91 29.93 4.49
CA VAL A 856 -19.76 28.95 5.22
C VAL A 856 -19.53 27.51 4.68
N GLN A 857 -19.44 27.36 3.37
CA GLN A 857 -19.23 26.05 2.74
C GLN A 857 -17.90 25.39 3.18
N LEU A 858 -16.83 26.17 3.34
CA LEU A 858 -15.55 25.64 3.79
C LEU A 858 -15.60 25.21 5.27
N MET A 859 -16.33 25.95 6.09
CA MET A 859 -16.56 25.57 7.50
C MET A 859 -17.35 24.28 7.61
N GLU A 860 -18.39 24.09 6.79
CA GLU A 860 -19.15 22.84 6.74
C GLU A 860 -18.30 21.65 6.30
N ILE A 861 -17.35 21.86 5.36
CA ILE A 861 -16.39 20.84 4.94
C ILE A 861 -15.49 20.47 6.13
N LEU A 862 -14.94 21.46 6.84
CA LEU A 862 -14.09 21.23 8.01
C LEU A 862 -14.80 20.42 9.10
N ASP A 863 -16.04 20.79 9.43
CA ASP A 863 -16.86 20.08 10.43
C ASP A 863 -17.04 18.59 10.05
N GLN A 864 -17.29 18.32 8.75
CA GLN A 864 -17.45 16.96 8.27
C GLN A 864 -16.12 16.18 8.28
N LEU A 865 -15.01 16.81 7.90
CA LEU A 865 -13.69 16.18 7.96
C LEU A 865 -13.27 15.87 9.40
N ILE A 866 -13.54 16.76 10.35
CA ILE A 866 -13.32 16.51 11.79
C ILE A 866 -14.16 15.30 12.25
N TYR A 867 -15.43 15.25 11.87
CA TYR A 867 -16.28 14.12 12.20
C TYR A 867 -15.74 12.80 11.64
N VAL A 868 -15.35 12.76 10.36
CA VAL A 868 -14.76 11.56 9.74
C VAL A 868 -13.45 11.18 10.42
N ALA A 869 -12.57 12.15 10.71
CA ALA A 869 -11.28 11.90 11.37
C ALA A 869 -11.44 11.29 12.77
N GLY A 870 -12.53 11.63 13.47
CA GLY A 870 -12.79 11.11 14.82
C GLY A 870 -13.63 9.83 14.89
N HIS A 871 -14.43 9.53 13.86
CA HIS A 871 -15.50 8.52 13.98
C HIS A 871 -15.53 7.50 12.82
N ASP A 872 -14.75 7.67 11.76
CA ASP A 872 -14.71 6.66 10.71
C ASP A 872 -14.09 5.37 11.24
N ILE A 873 -14.65 4.24 10.85
CA ILE A 873 -14.15 2.94 11.29
C ILE A 873 -12.80 2.60 10.66
N ASP A 874 -12.59 3.03 9.41
CA ASP A 874 -11.38 2.77 8.64
C ASP A 874 -10.25 3.75 9.01
N GLY A 875 -9.08 3.23 9.40
CA GLY A 875 -7.92 4.01 9.83
C GLY A 875 -7.37 4.91 8.74
N PHE A 876 -7.30 4.42 7.51
CA PHE A 876 -6.81 5.19 6.36
C PHE A 876 -7.75 6.36 6.03
N THR A 877 -9.06 6.15 6.15
CA THR A 877 -10.05 7.22 5.98
C THR A 877 -9.93 8.29 7.07
N ARG A 878 -9.77 7.88 8.35
CA ARG A 878 -9.51 8.82 9.46
C ARG A 878 -8.27 9.67 9.17
N ARG A 879 -7.17 9.03 8.78
CA ARG A 879 -5.90 9.71 8.46
C ARG A 879 -6.03 10.66 7.27
N ALA A 880 -6.73 10.26 6.22
CA ALA A 880 -6.99 11.11 5.05
C ALA A 880 -7.83 12.34 5.42
N ALA A 881 -8.86 12.16 6.24
CA ALA A 881 -9.70 13.26 6.73
C ALA A 881 -8.88 14.24 7.58
N GLU A 882 -8.03 13.74 8.48
CA GLU A 882 -7.17 14.56 9.33
C GLU A 882 -6.14 15.35 8.51
N ASN A 883 -5.49 14.71 7.54
CA ASN A 883 -4.57 15.39 6.62
C ASN A 883 -5.25 16.49 5.82
N SER A 884 -6.46 16.22 5.34
CA SER A 884 -7.25 17.19 4.59
C SER A 884 -7.69 18.36 5.46
N PHE A 885 -8.10 18.07 6.69
CA PHE A 885 -8.40 19.11 7.70
C PHE A 885 -7.19 20.00 7.96
N LEU A 886 -6.01 19.41 8.22
CA LEU A 886 -4.77 20.16 8.47
C LEU A 886 -4.38 21.03 7.27
N THR A 887 -4.53 20.52 6.06
CA THR A 887 -4.24 21.27 4.82
C THR A 887 -5.16 22.47 4.68
N ILE A 888 -6.46 22.30 4.91
CA ILE A 888 -7.42 23.42 4.85
C ILE A 888 -7.17 24.42 6.00
N LYS A 889 -6.78 23.94 7.19
CA LYS A 889 -6.38 24.81 8.31
C LYS A 889 -5.19 25.70 7.96
N GLU A 890 -4.20 25.18 7.24
CA GLU A 890 -3.09 25.99 6.71
C GLU A 890 -3.56 27.07 5.75
N TRP A 891 -4.52 26.79 4.85
CA TRP A 891 -5.11 27.81 3.98
C TRP A 891 -5.74 28.96 4.77
N ILE A 892 -6.46 28.62 5.85
CA ILE A 892 -7.10 29.62 6.72
C ILE A 892 -6.03 30.47 7.41
N LYS A 893 -4.96 29.87 7.89
CA LYS A 893 -3.85 30.59 8.50
C LYS A 893 -3.19 31.57 7.54
N GLU A 894 -2.90 31.15 6.30
CA GLU A 894 -2.35 32.02 5.26
C GLU A 894 -3.24 33.26 5.00
N TRP A 895 -4.58 33.11 5.00
CA TRP A 895 -5.48 34.28 4.84
C TRP A 895 -5.51 35.18 6.05
N SER A 896 -5.30 34.63 7.26
CA SER A 896 -5.28 35.47 8.49
C SER A 896 -3.98 36.24 8.67
N GLU A 897 -2.88 35.77 8.09
CA GLU A 897 -1.55 36.41 8.16
C GLU A 897 -1.29 37.37 6.98
N THR A 898 -2.03 37.24 5.87
CA THR A 898 -1.95 38.19 4.77
C THR A 898 -2.67 39.48 5.19
N PRO A 899 -1.98 40.65 5.24
CA PRO A 899 -2.65 41.93 5.54
C PRO A 899 -3.79 42.12 4.53
N LEU A 900 -5.02 42.21 5.01
CA LEU A 900 -6.16 42.59 4.18
C LEU A 900 -5.79 43.85 3.43
N PRO A 901 -5.89 43.91 2.08
CA PRO A 901 -5.77 45.15 1.39
C PRO A 901 -6.83 46.08 1.97
N ILE A 902 -6.40 47.23 2.49
CA ILE A 902 -7.27 48.28 2.98
C ILE A 902 -7.99 48.85 1.75
N ALA A 903 -8.98 48.18 1.25
CA ALA A 903 -9.94 48.57 0.26
C ALA A 903 -11.04 47.54 0.09
N LEU A 904 -11.73 47.17 1.13
CA LEU A 904 -13.11 46.77 1.00
C LEU A 904 -13.98 48.01 1.19
N ASN A 905 -14.21 48.70 0.09
CA ASN A 905 -15.35 49.57 -0.05
C ASN A 905 -16.62 48.72 0.13
N LEU A 906 -17.03 48.55 1.38
CA LEU A 906 -18.32 48.02 1.80
C LEU A 906 -19.40 49.11 1.60
N ARG A 907 -19.50 49.64 0.39
CA ARG A 907 -20.64 50.43 -0.04
C ARG A 907 -21.01 50.01 -1.44
N GLU A 908 -21.75 48.90 -1.48
CA GLU A 908 -22.70 48.57 -2.55
C GLU A 908 -23.18 47.11 -2.32
N LYS A 909 -24.17 46.98 -1.47
CA LYS A 909 -25.47 46.32 -1.65
C LYS A 909 -26.15 46.13 -0.29
N GLU A 910 -27.00 47.04 0.02
CA GLU A 910 -28.12 46.83 0.91
C GLU A 910 -28.96 45.69 0.34
N ASP A 911 -28.91 44.53 0.99
CA ASP A 911 -29.91 43.44 1.08
C ASP A 911 -29.29 42.13 1.60
N ALA A 912 -28.50 42.19 2.68
CA ALA A 912 -28.17 41.02 3.47
C ALA A 912 -28.62 41.25 4.90
N THR A 913 -29.66 40.56 5.31
CA THR A 913 -30.26 40.67 6.63
C THR A 913 -29.20 40.45 7.73
N THR A 914 -29.24 41.30 8.75
CA THR A 914 -28.41 41.30 9.98
C THR A 914 -28.20 39.89 10.59
N ALA A 915 -29.14 38.99 10.41
CA ALA A 915 -29.06 37.61 10.85
C ALA A 915 -27.99 36.76 10.11
N ASN A 916 -27.66 37.08 8.85
CA ASN A 916 -26.60 36.41 8.09
C ASN A 916 -25.21 36.88 8.49
N GLU A 917 -25.08 38.19 8.81
CA GLU A 917 -23.82 38.76 9.28
C GLU A 917 -23.45 38.29 10.68
N GLU A 918 -24.43 38.19 11.60
CA GLU A 918 -24.20 37.60 12.92
C GLU A 918 -23.84 36.10 12.85
N ARG A 919 -24.45 35.35 11.95
CA ARG A 919 -24.15 33.94 11.71
C ARG A 919 -22.75 33.76 11.15
N ILE A 920 -22.33 34.58 10.18
CA ILE A 920 -20.97 34.58 9.59
C ILE A 920 -19.95 34.99 10.65
N LYS A 921 -20.23 36.01 11.47
CA LYS A 921 -19.37 36.47 12.57
C LYS A 921 -19.20 35.39 13.65
N LYS A 922 -20.28 34.71 14.02
CA LYS A 922 -20.25 33.59 14.97
C LYS A 922 -19.48 32.38 14.43
N HIS A 923 -19.58 32.10 13.14
CA HIS A 923 -18.78 31.05 12.51
C HIS A 923 -17.30 31.44 12.39
N GLN A 924 -16.99 32.71 12.13
CA GLN A 924 -15.61 33.22 12.13
C GLN A 924 -14.98 33.19 13.53
N GLU A 925 -15.74 33.55 14.56
CA GLU A 925 -15.33 33.48 15.97
C GLU A 925 -15.13 32.01 16.41
N ASN A 926 -15.99 31.09 15.96
CA ASN A 926 -15.81 29.66 16.20
C ASN A 926 -14.58 29.10 15.47
N ALA A 927 -14.34 29.48 14.22
CA ALA A 927 -13.13 29.10 13.47
C ALA A 927 -11.84 29.61 14.13
N LEU A 928 -11.85 30.86 14.60
CA LEU A 928 -10.74 31.45 15.35
C LEU A 928 -10.57 30.80 16.73
N SER A 929 -11.67 30.39 17.36
CA SER A 929 -11.66 29.61 18.61
C SER A 929 -11.07 28.20 18.39
N LEU A 930 -11.39 27.54 17.29
CA LEU A 930 -10.82 26.24 16.89
C LEU A 930 -9.32 26.37 16.58
N LEU A 931 -8.89 27.48 15.97
CA LEU A 931 -7.47 27.78 15.73
C LEU A 931 -6.68 28.06 17.03
N ARG A 932 -7.36 28.53 18.09
CA ARG A 932 -6.74 28.85 19.39
C ARG A 932 -6.78 27.68 20.40
N LYS A 933 -7.60 26.67 20.14
CA LYS A 933 -7.65 25.46 20.96
C LYS A 933 -6.82 24.37 20.29
N ASP A 934 -5.63 24.12 20.81
CA ASP A 934 -4.85 22.89 20.57
C ASP A 934 -5.56 21.63 21.14
N VAL A 935 -6.88 21.71 21.38
CA VAL A 935 -7.65 20.78 22.18
C VAL A 935 -8.91 20.38 21.44
N LEU A 936 -8.83 19.69 20.33
CA LEU A 936 -10.07 19.12 19.76
C LEU A 936 -9.89 17.79 19.03
N ILE A 937 -8.93 16.98 19.50
CA ILE A 937 -8.87 15.56 19.11
C ILE A 937 -8.74 14.67 20.37
N ASN A 938 -9.15 15.16 21.53
CA ASN A 938 -9.10 14.41 22.80
C ASN A 938 -10.48 14.09 23.41
N GLU A 939 -11.58 14.05 22.60
CA GLU A 939 -12.88 13.52 23.02
C GLU A 939 -13.36 12.43 22.06
#